data_f0cfa88892aafd2cb689ae6f9a253623
#
_entry.id   f0cfa88892aafd2cb689ae6f9a253623
#
_cell.length_a   1.000
_cell.length_b   1.000
_cell.length_c   1.000
_cell.angle_alpha   90.00
_cell.angle_beta   90.00
_cell.angle_gamma   90.00
#
_symmetry.space_group_name_H-M   'P 1'
#
loop_
_entity.id
_entity.type
_entity.pdbx_description
1 polymer ?
#
loop_
_entity_poly.entity_id
_entity_poly.type
_entity_poly.pdbx_seq_one_letter_code
_entity_poly.pdbx_strand_id
1 'polypeptide(L)'
;SFAGQQETYLNIVGVKDLLYAVKKCIASLFTDRAISYRKDKGFSSTSVALSVGVQKMVRADKGVSGVAFSIDTETGFDKVVIINGSYGLGEMVVQGKVTPDEFVVFKPTLAEGKRAIIARDIGVKDVKMIYGRRGTEIIKTSPAERAVLCLSDDEILKLADWVVKIEKYFSEKKGHYQPMDTEWAKDGVSGQLYIVQARPETVQATRDKNVYIEYRLKEKGKVLVTGTAVGAKISTGKVRVIRDVKNIGRFQKGEVLVTEITDPDWEPIMKIASAIVTDKGGRTSHAAIVSRELGITCIVGAASATKVLRDGVEVTVDSSGPVGAVYGGVLPFEKIEHHLDKIPETKTKIMVNIGSPDEAFEKWQLPVKGVGLGRLEFIITEHIKIHPNALIDYEKLKADGAADKQAIVKEIDKLTAGYTNKTEFYVSELAEGIAKIAAAFYPNEVIIRFSDFKTNEYRTLVGGALYEPAEENPMIGWRGASRYYAREFKEAFGLECKALKKVREDIGLKNVAVLIPFCRTPEEGKQVLEAMKTNGLERGGNGLKVYIMCEIPSNILLADEFLEICDGMSIGSNDLTQLTLGLDRDSGIVSKIANERNPAVKKMIAEIIKKCKEKNKYIGICGQAPSDFPDYAEFLVEQGIESMSLNPDTIIKTLEIVAEKEKKL
;
A
#
# COMPACT_ATOMS: atom_id res chain seq x y z
N SER A 1 -7.67 27.24 0.64
CA SER A 1 -7.68 26.92 -0.80
C SER A 1 -9.08 27.16 -1.37
N PHE A 2 -9.17 27.75 -2.57
CA PHE A 2 -10.44 27.91 -3.32
C PHE A 2 -10.57 26.85 -4.42
N ALA A 3 -10.02 25.66 -4.19
CA ALA A 3 -10.03 24.56 -5.15
C ALA A 3 -11.46 24.20 -5.59
N GLY A 4 -11.67 23.99 -6.88
CA GLY A 4 -12.98 23.61 -7.44
C GLY A 4 -14.06 24.67 -7.40
N GLN A 5 -13.80 25.88 -6.88
CA GLN A 5 -14.81 26.92 -6.72
C GLN A 5 -14.98 27.80 -7.97
N GLN A 6 -13.97 27.85 -8.82
CA GLN A 6 -13.94 28.72 -10.01
C GLN A 6 -13.97 27.87 -11.29
N GLU A 7 -14.40 28.49 -12.40
CA GLU A 7 -14.50 27.81 -13.70
C GLU A 7 -13.23 27.94 -14.52
N THR A 8 -12.90 26.86 -15.24
CA THR A 8 -11.84 26.82 -16.26
C THR A 8 -12.44 26.48 -17.61
N TYR A 9 -12.03 27.21 -18.66
CA TYR A 9 -12.49 27.00 -20.03
C TYR A 9 -11.33 26.54 -20.91
N LEU A 10 -11.49 25.37 -21.54
CA LEU A 10 -10.47 24.72 -22.35
C LEU A 10 -10.74 24.89 -23.85
N ASN A 11 -9.67 24.81 -24.67
CA ASN A 11 -9.72 24.89 -26.11
C ASN A 11 -10.42 26.17 -26.61
N ILE A 12 -10.09 27.31 -26.00
CA ILE A 12 -10.60 28.63 -26.43
C ILE A 12 -9.75 29.14 -27.57
N VAL A 13 -10.39 29.50 -28.69
CA VAL A 13 -9.73 29.97 -29.92
C VAL A 13 -10.27 31.29 -30.37
N GLY A 14 -9.37 32.26 -30.55
CA GLY A 14 -9.71 33.61 -31.05
C GLY A 14 -10.11 34.59 -29.95
N VAL A 15 -9.96 35.88 -30.26
CA VAL A 15 -10.13 37.00 -29.29
C VAL A 15 -11.56 37.10 -28.75
N LYS A 16 -12.58 36.90 -29.58
CA LYS A 16 -13.98 36.99 -29.17
C LYS A 16 -14.34 35.94 -28.11
N ASP A 17 -13.95 34.70 -28.36
CA ASP A 17 -14.23 33.58 -27.44
C ASP A 17 -13.38 33.67 -26.17
N LEU A 18 -12.15 34.18 -26.27
CA LEU A 18 -11.29 34.45 -25.12
C LEU A 18 -11.94 35.52 -24.19
N LEU A 19 -12.37 36.66 -24.73
CA LEU A 19 -13.01 37.70 -23.93
C LEU A 19 -14.29 37.20 -23.27
N TYR A 20 -15.05 36.35 -23.96
CA TYR A 20 -16.27 35.75 -23.42
C TYR A 20 -15.91 34.74 -22.27
N ALA A 21 -14.90 33.92 -22.45
CA ALA A 21 -14.42 32.98 -21.40
C ALA A 21 -13.91 33.76 -20.18
N VAL A 22 -13.15 34.83 -20.33
CA VAL A 22 -12.70 35.70 -19.23
C VAL A 22 -13.90 36.25 -18.42
N LYS A 23 -14.93 36.74 -19.09
CA LYS A 23 -16.16 37.20 -18.41
C LYS A 23 -16.85 36.09 -17.64
N LYS A 24 -16.90 34.86 -18.20
CA LYS A 24 -17.45 33.69 -17.52
C LYS A 24 -16.62 33.26 -16.30
N CYS A 25 -15.28 33.32 -16.40
CA CYS A 25 -14.43 33.07 -15.26
C CYS A 25 -14.75 34.05 -14.11
N ILE A 26 -14.84 35.32 -14.39
CA ILE A 26 -15.22 36.36 -13.39
C ILE A 26 -16.62 36.09 -12.83
N ALA A 27 -17.57 35.72 -13.68
CA ALA A 27 -18.95 35.42 -13.27
C ALA A 27 -19.01 34.16 -12.35
N SER A 28 -18.05 33.24 -12.44
CA SER A 28 -18.01 32.05 -11.59
C SER A 28 -17.82 32.36 -10.09
N LEU A 29 -17.37 33.57 -9.74
CA LEU A 29 -17.39 34.06 -8.35
C LEU A 29 -18.82 34.12 -7.75
N PHE A 30 -19.82 34.21 -8.56
CA PHE A 30 -21.22 34.43 -8.15
C PHE A 30 -22.09 33.19 -8.35
N THR A 31 -21.48 32.03 -8.56
CA THR A 31 -22.19 30.73 -8.50
C THR A 31 -22.57 30.41 -7.06
N ASP A 32 -23.68 29.67 -6.87
CA ASP A 32 -24.17 29.27 -5.53
C ASP A 32 -23.10 28.60 -4.70
N ARG A 33 -22.32 27.71 -5.31
CA ARG A 33 -21.20 27.02 -4.62
C ARG A 33 -20.10 27.97 -4.16
N ALA A 34 -19.71 28.95 -5.01
CA ALA A 34 -18.65 29.89 -4.66
C ALA A 34 -19.10 30.85 -3.55
N ILE A 35 -20.39 31.25 -3.55
CA ILE A 35 -21.00 32.08 -2.51
C ILE A 35 -21.08 31.29 -1.19
N SER A 36 -21.59 30.05 -1.21
CA SER A 36 -21.70 29.21 -0.06
C SER A 36 -20.31 28.94 0.59
N TYR A 37 -19.32 28.58 -0.22
CA TYR A 37 -17.96 28.35 0.24
C TYR A 37 -17.36 29.58 0.94
N ARG A 38 -17.49 30.77 0.34
CA ARG A 38 -17.01 32.02 0.97
C ARG A 38 -17.70 32.27 2.31
N LYS A 39 -19.02 32.09 2.38
CA LYS A 39 -19.79 32.23 3.61
C LYS A 39 -19.29 31.27 4.70
N ASP A 40 -19.11 29.99 4.36
CA ASP A 40 -18.62 28.96 5.28
C ASP A 40 -17.22 29.24 5.82
N LYS A 41 -16.36 29.87 5.00
CA LYS A 41 -14.99 30.27 5.37
C LYS A 41 -14.88 31.67 5.96
N GLY A 42 -16.00 32.36 6.18
CA GLY A 42 -16.03 33.70 6.79
C GLY A 42 -15.53 34.85 5.89
N PHE A 43 -15.45 34.64 4.58
CA PHE A 43 -15.09 35.72 3.63
C PHE A 43 -16.30 36.57 3.26
N SER A 44 -16.11 37.89 3.19
CA SER A 44 -17.13 38.80 2.67
C SER A 44 -17.41 38.51 1.16
N SER A 45 -18.68 38.50 0.79
CA SER A 45 -19.10 38.22 -0.58
C SER A 45 -18.54 39.20 -1.62
N THR A 46 -18.18 40.41 -1.19
CA THR A 46 -17.74 41.52 -2.07
C THR A 46 -16.24 41.80 -2.02
N SER A 47 -15.51 41.21 -1.06
CA SER A 47 -14.07 41.48 -0.87
C SER A 47 -13.13 40.55 -1.64
N VAL A 48 -13.68 39.50 -2.26
CA VAL A 48 -12.88 38.50 -3.01
C VAL A 48 -12.82 38.91 -4.49
N ALA A 49 -11.62 39.07 -5.01
CA ALA A 49 -11.34 39.30 -6.41
C ALA A 49 -10.77 38.05 -7.07
N LEU A 50 -11.00 37.86 -8.35
CA LEU A 50 -10.47 36.78 -9.17
C LEU A 50 -9.51 37.33 -10.22
N SER A 51 -8.32 36.71 -10.28
CA SER A 51 -7.39 36.89 -11.40
C SER A 51 -7.62 35.79 -12.42
N VAL A 52 -7.75 36.15 -13.68
CA VAL A 52 -7.93 35.20 -14.80
C VAL A 52 -6.60 35.02 -15.52
N GLY A 53 -6.06 33.84 -15.45
CA GLY A 53 -4.87 33.41 -16.19
C GLY A 53 -5.25 32.87 -17.57
N VAL A 54 -4.57 33.36 -18.62
CA VAL A 54 -4.68 32.81 -19.98
C VAL A 54 -3.42 32.04 -20.28
N GLN A 55 -3.53 30.71 -20.40
CA GLN A 55 -2.42 29.82 -20.58
C GLN A 55 -2.49 29.10 -21.92
N LYS A 56 -1.35 28.97 -22.62
CA LYS A 56 -1.27 28.16 -23.82
C LYS A 56 -1.56 26.69 -23.48
N MET A 57 -2.49 26.09 -24.22
CA MET A 57 -2.85 24.69 -24.02
C MET A 57 -1.70 23.75 -24.39
N VAL A 58 -1.37 22.83 -23.48
CA VAL A 58 -0.55 21.64 -23.79
C VAL A 58 -1.43 20.67 -24.57
N ARG A 59 -0.90 20.07 -25.65
CA ARG A 59 -1.64 19.14 -26.52
C ARG A 59 -1.82 17.76 -25.88
N ALA A 60 -2.28 17.76 -24.63
CA ALA A 60 -2.61 16.53 -23.92
C ALA A 60 -3.83 15.80 -24.50
N ASP A 61 -4.65 16.47 -25.31
CA ASP A 61 -5.70 15.84 -26.09
C ASP A 61 -5.18 14.70 -27.01
N LYS A 62 -3.88 14.75 -27.37
CA LYS A 62 -3.15 13.71 -28.11
C LYS A 62 -2.10 12.98 -27.26
N GLY A 63 -2.02 13.30 -25.98
CA GLY A 63 -1.07 12.79 -25.03
C GLY A 63 -1.73 12.30 -23.75
N VAL A 64 -1.11 12.63 -22.65
CA VAL A 64 -1.55 12.25 -21.31
C VAL A 64 -1.45 13.43 -20.34
N SER A 65 -2.20 13.38 -19.25
CA SER A 65 -2.14 14.40 -18.22
C SER A 65 -2.60 13.86 -16.88
N GLY A 66 -2.39 14.60 -15.82
CA GLY A 66 -2.79 14.16 -14.51
C GLY A 66 -2.40 15.13 -13.40
N VAL A 67 -2.36 14.59 -12.18
CA VAL A 67 -1.98 15.30 -10.96
C VAL A 67 -0.81 14.61 -10.29
N ALA A 68 -0.07 15.35 -9.48
CA ALA A 68 0.98 14.76 -8.66
C ALA A 68 1.05 15.48 -7.30
N PHE A 69 1.18 14.69 -6.25
CA PHE A 69 1.25 15.14 -4.86
C PHE A 69 2.62 14.86 -4.28
N SER A 70 3.21 15.82 -3.57
CA SER A 70 4.47 15.60 -2.88
C SER A 70 4.34 14.93 -1.51
N ILE A 71 3.20 14.37 -1.22
CA ILE A 71 2.87 13.63 0.01
C ILE A 71 1.80 12.60 -0.32
N ASP A 72 1.75 11.49 0.42
CA ASP A 72 0.57 10.63 0.36
C ASP A 72 -0.61 11.34 1.04
N THR A 73 -1.62 11.68 0.26
CA THR A 73 -2.79 12.44 0.72
C THR A 73 -3.71 11.66 1.65
N GLU A 74 -3.58 10.31 1.72
CA GLU A 74 -4.36 9.46 2.62
C GLU A 74 -3.71 9.37 4.00
N THR A 75 -2.45 8.97 4.03
CA THR A 75 -1.74 8.62 5.27
C THR A 75 -0.90 9.76 5.82
N GLY A 76 -0.63 10.78 5.02
CA GLY A 76 0.30 11.86 5.36
C GLY A 76 1.77 11.44 5.30
N PHE A 77 2.09 10.30 4.66
CA PHE A 77 3.47 9.88 4.49
C PHE A 77 4.21 10.84 3.54
N ASP A 78 5.18 11.56 4.06
CA ASP A 78 5.81 12.70 3.39
C ASP A 78 7.06 12.37 2.56
N LYS A 79 7.49 11.10 2.56
CA LYS A 79 8.70 10.66 1.82
C LYS A 79 8.41 10.14 0.40
N VAL A 80 7.21 10.37 -0.12
CA VAL A 80 6.82 9.93 -1.47
C VAL A 80 6.28 11.07 -2.32
N VAL A 81 6.32 10.85 -3.64
CA VAL A 81 5.53 11.57 -4.65
C VAL A 81 4.54 10.59 -5.22
N ILE A 82 3.24 10.95 -5.18
CA ILE A 82 2.16 10.19 -5.82
C ILE A 82 1.83 10.86 -7.15
N ILE A 83 1.87 10.13 -8.24
CA ILE A 83 1.56 10.65 -9.59
C ILE A 83 0.37 9.87 -10.13
N ASN A 84 -0.68 10.58 -10.52
CA ASN A 84 -1.83 9.99 -11.20
C ASN A 84 -1.90 10.50 -12.63
N GLY A 85 -2.19 9.62 -13.58
CA GLY A 85 -2.21 9.97 -14.99
C GLY A 85 -3.21 9.21 -15.83
N SER A 86 -3.77 9.88 -16.85
CA SER A 86 -4.66 9.27 -17.84
C SER A 86 -4.49 9.92 -19.20
N TYR A 87 -5.02 9.28 -20.22
CA TYR A 87 -5.05 9.84 -21.59
C TYR A 87 -5.97 11.02 -21.71
N GLY A 88 -5.59 11.99 -22.56
CA GLY A 88 -6.38 13.19 -22.82
C GLY A 88 -6.12 14.34 -21.85
N LEU A 89 -7.04 15.29 -21.83
CA LEU A 89 -6.98 16.50 -20.99
C LEU A 89 -7.23 16.18 -19.51
N GLY A 90 -6.49 16.83 -18.61
CA GLY A 90 -6.44 16.56 -17.18
C GLY A 90 -7.74 16.72 -16.41
N GLU A 91 -8.71 17.41 -16.98
CA GLU A 91 -10.01 17.63 -16.35
C GLU A 91 -10.72 16.33 -15.94
N MET A 92 -10.53 15.25 -16.73
CA MET A 92 -11.11 13.94 -16.40
C MET A 92 -10.53 13.35 -15.13
N VAL A 93 -9.21 13.52 -14.88
CA VAL A 93 -8.52 13.06 -13.66
C VAL A 93 -8.92 13.95 -12.48
N VAL A 94 -8.87 15.27 -12.65
CA VAL A 94 -9.19 16.25 -11.59
C VAL A 94 -10.65 16.13 -11.14
N GLN A 95 -11.58 15.90 -12.07
CA GLN A 95 -13.00 15.68 -11.76
C GLN A 95 -13.32 14.25 -11.30
N GLY A 96 -12.34 13.34 -11.27
CA GLY A 96 -12.53 11.94 -10.87
C GLY A 96 -13.43 11.13 -11.79
N LYS A 97 -13.62 11.56 -13.03
CA LYS A 97 -14.45 10.89 -14.03
C LYS A 97 -13.79 9.67 -14.67
N VAL A 98 -12.51 9.48 -14.40
CA VAL A 98 -11.71 8.34 -14.87
C VAL A 98 -10.90 7.79 -13.71
N THR A 99 -10.66 6.47 -13.67
CA THR A 99 -9.70 5.85 -12.77
C THR A 99 -8.34 5.87 -13.46
N PRO A 100 -7.40 6.74 -13.03
CA PRO A 100 -6.10 6.91 -13.67
C PRO A 100 -5.12 5.80 -13.30
N ASP A 101 -3.99 5.72 -14.00
CA ASP A 101 -2.79 5.03 -13.51
C ASP A 101 -2.25 5.76 -12.28
N GLU A 102 -1.67 5.04 -11.32
CA GLU A 102 -1.02 5.60 -10.16
C GLU A 102 0.43 5.13 -10.07
N PHE A 103 1.33 6.05 -9.75
CA PHE A 103 2.76 5.78 -9.57
C PHE A 103 3.22 6.37 -8.25
N VAL A 104 4.03 5.61 -7.51
CA VAL A 104 4.60 6.05 -6.24
C VAL A 104 6.11 6.10 -6.36
N VAL A 105 6.70 7.25 -6.08
CA VAL A 105 8.16 7.47 -6.15
C VAL A 105 8.70 7.86 -4.78
N PHE A 106 9.73 7.18 -4.31
CA PHE A 106 10.33 7.39 -3.01
C PHE A 106 11.40 8.49 -3.08
N LYS A 107 11.16 9.62 -2.41
CA LYS A 107 12.00 10.82 -2.49
C LYS A 107 13.46 10.64 -2.03
N PRO A 108 13.75 9.92 -0.90
CA PRO A 108 15.12 9.78 -0.45
C PRO A 108 16.05 9.13 -1.47
N THR A 109 15.66 8.02 -2.06
CA THR A 109 16.50 7.33 -3.05
C THR A 109 16.43 7.98 -4.44
N LEU A 110 15.36 8.71 -4.76
CA LEU A 110 15.33 9.58 -5.94
C LEU A 110 16.41 10.67 -5.86
N ALA A 111 16.60 11.27 -4.69
CA ALA A 111 17.66 12.26 -4.46
C ALA A 111 19.08 11.69 -4.63
N GLU A 112 19.23 10.37 -4.45
CA GLU A 112 20.48 9.64 -4.70
C GLU A 112 20.65 9.21 -6.18
N GLY A 113 19.74 9.60 -7.05
CA GLY A 113 19.76 9.25 -8.49
C GLY A 113 19.35 7.81 -8.79
N LYS A 114 18.63 7.15 -7.86
CA LYS A 114 18.13 5.77 -8.04
C LYS A 114 16.82 5.76 -8.83
N ARG A 115 16.48 4.61 -9.40
CA ARG A 115 15.16 4.37 -10.03
C ARG A 115 14.09 4.11 -8.97
N ALA A 116 13.77 5.16 -8.26
CA ALA A 116 13.03 5.16 -6.99
C ALA A 116 11.51 4.92 -7.11
N ILE A 117 11.03 4.27 -8.17
CA ILE A 117 9.62 3.91 -8.34
C ILE A 117 9.34 2.68 -7.48
N ILE A 118 8.40 2.80 -6.55
CA ILE A 118 8.06 1.77 -5.56
C ILE A 118 6.64 1.21 -5.72
N ALA A 119 5.84 1.75 -6.62
CA ALA A 119 4.56 1.17 -7.04
C ALA A 119 4.14 1.70 -8.41
N ARG A 120 3.41 0.87 -9.16
CA ARG A 120 2.76 1.18 -10.44
C ARG A 120 1.42 0.45 -10.50
N ASP A 121 0.34 1.21 -10.45
CA ASP A 121 -1.01 0.66 -10.54
C ASP A 121 -1.67 1.10 -11.85
N ILE A 122 -2.09 0.14 -12.67
CA ILE A 122 -2.76 0.42 -13.91
C ILE A 122 -4.24 0.74 -13.70
N GLY A 123 -4.66 1.94 -14.12
CA GLY A 123 -6.05 2.38 -14.02
C GLY A 123 -6.94 1.83 -15.12
N VAL A 124 -8.25 1.92 -14.91
CA VAL A 124 -9.25 1.49 -15.91
C VAL A 124 -9.23 2.37 -17.16
N LYS A 125 -9.01 3.67 -17.01
CA LYS A 125 -8.86 4.67 -18.08
C LYS A 125 -9.92 4.53 -19.20
N ASP A 126 -11.18 4.31 -18.84
CA ASP A 126 -12.27 3.95 -19.79
C ASP A 126 -12.63 5.07 -20.75
N VAL A 127 -12.43 6.32 -20.34
CA VAL A 127 -12.75 7.53 -21.14
C VAL A 127 -11.61 8.53 -21.12
N LYS A 128 -11.54 9.37 -22.16
CA LYS A 128 -10.61 10.50 -22.25
C LYS A 128 -11.27 11.72 -22.86
N MET A 129 -10.81 12.92 -22.48
CA MET A 129 -11.27 14.18 -23.04
C MET A 129 -10.29 14.68 -24.09
N ILE A 130 -10.81 15.04 -25.26
CA ILE A 130 -10.03 15.58 -26.38
C ILE A 130 -10.60 16.92 -26.86
N TYR A 131 -9.92 17.56 -27.79
CA TYR A 131 -10.48 18.74 -28.48
C TYR A 131 -11.64 18.34 -29.40
N GLY A 132 -12.78 18.98 -29.22
CA GLY A 132 -13.89 18.93 -30.13
C GLY A 132 -13.83 20.07 -31.21
N ARG A 133 -14.81 20.12 -32.03
CA ARG A 133 -14.94 21.25 -33.05
C ARG A 133 -15.03 22.62 -32.37
N ARG A 134 -15.68 22.70 -31.24
CA ARG A 134 -15.69 23.84 -30.32
C ARG A 134 -15.61 23.29 -28.89
N GLY A 135 -14.63 23.77 -28.10
CA GLY A 135 -14.43 23.26 -26.74
C GLY A 135 -13.83 21.84 -26.71
N THR A 136 -14.35 21.00 -25.86
CA THR A 136 -13.87 19.63 -25.61
C THR A 136 -14.96 18.59 -25.79
N GLU A 137 -14.59 17.35 -26.09
CA GLU A 137 -15.49 16.20 -26.15
C GLU A 137 -14.90 14.98 -25.42
N ILE A 138 -15.77 14.14 -24.87
CA ILE A 138 -15.38 12.92 -24.15
C ILE A 138 -15.59 11.73 -25.07
N ILE A 139 -14.55 10.93 -25.24
CA ILE A 139 -14.58 9.70 -26.05
C ILE A 139 -14.10 8.51 -25.25
N LYS A 140 -14.41 7.28 -25.69
CA LYS A 140 -13.87 6.06 -25.10
C LYS A 140 -12.39 5.93 -25.40
N THR A 141 -11.61 5.53 -24.40
CA THR A 141 -10.21 5.16 -24.57
C THR A 141 -10.11 3.79 -25.26
N SER A 142 -9.16 3.66 -26.19
CA SER A 142 -8.97 2.40 -26.90
C SER A 142 -8.53 1.25 -25.96
N PRO A 143 -8.87 -0.02 -26.27
CA PRO A 143 -8.38 -1.15 -25.47
C PRO A 143 -6.86 -1.21 -25.36
N ALA A 144 -6.12 -0.83 -26.40
CA ALA A 144 -4.67 -0.80 -26.39
C ALA A 144 -4.08 0.24 -25.41
N GLU A 145 -4.66 1.44 -25.36
CA GLU A 145 -4.28 2.48 -24.38
C GLU A 145 -4.61 2.05 -22.94
N ARG A 146 -5.73 1.38 -22.75
CA ARG A 146 -6.15 0.91 -21.42
C ARG A 146 -5.27 -0.19 -20.86
N ALA A 147 -4.66 -0.99 -21.73
CA ALA A 147 -3.83 -2.14 -21.35
C ALA A 147 -2.40 -1.79 -20.94
N VAL A 148 -1.97 -0.53 -21.09
CA VAL A 148 -0.61 -0.09 -20.80
C VAL A 148 -0.60 1.12 -19.87
N LEU A 149 0.50 1.29 -19.13
CA LEU A 149 0.73 2.49 -18.33
C LEU A 149 0.90 3.73 -19.24
N CYS A 150 0.36 4.85 -18.82
CA CYS A 150 0.35 6.08 -19.62
C CYS A 150 1.68 6.84 -19.62
N LEU A 151 2.60 6.53 -18.72
CA LEU A 151 3.96 7.11 -18.61
C LEU A 151 5.04 6.03 -18.61
N SER A 152 6.20 6.37 -19.14
CA SER A 152 7.41 5.59 -18.97
C SER A 152 8.09 5.88 -17.63
N ASP A 153 8.96 4.96 -17.17
CA ASP A 153 9.72 5.14 -15.92
C ASP A 153 10.51 6.45 -15.88
N ASP A 154 11.15 6.83 -16.99
CA ASP A 154 11.95 8.07 -17.04
C ASP A 154 11.07 9.31 -16.95
N GLU A 155 9.87 9.27 -17.48
CA GLU A 155 8.87 10.34 -17.34
C GLU A 155 8.33 10.43 -15.92
N ILE A 156 8.07 9.32 -15.27
CA ILE A 156 7.65 9.24 -13.86
C ILE A 156 8.73 9.86 -12.96
N LEU A 157 9.98 9.43 -13.11
CA LEU A 157 11.09 9.94 -12.31
C LEU A 157 11.34 11.44 -12.54
N LYS A 158 11.21 11.90 -13.79
CA LYS A 158 11.33 13.33 -14.14
C LYS A 158 10.24 14.17 -13.50
N LEU A 159 8.98 13.72 -13.55
CA LEU A 159 7.86 14.40 -12.89
C LEU A 159 8.06 14.44 -11.38
N ALA A 160 8.45 13.33 -10.77
CA ALA A 160 8.72 13.26 -9.33
C ALA A 160 9.83 14.22 -8.90
N ASP A 161 10.93 14.31 -9.65
CA ASP A 161 12.02 15.26 -9.40
C ASP A 161 11.51 16.72 -9.46
N TRP A 162 10.66 17.04 -10.42
CA TRP A 162 10.06 18.38 -10.51
C TRP A 162 9.15 18.69 -9.32
N VAL A 163 8.32 17.75 -8.91
CA VAL A 163 7.42 17.91 -7.75
C VAL A 163 8.22 18.13 -6.47
N VAL A 164 9.32 17.38 -6.26
CA VAL A 164 10.22 17.57 -5.12
C VAL A 164 10.88 18.95 -5.16
N LYS A 165 11.32 19.43 -6.32
CA LYS A 165 11.87 20.79 -6.48
C LYS A 165 10.85 21.87 -6.16
N ILE A 166 9.60 21.70 -6.58
CA ILE A 166 8.49 22.62 -6.28
C ILE A 166 8.21 22.64 -4.77
N GLU A 167 8.10 21.47 -4.13
CA GLU A 167 7.92 21.34 -2.68
C GLU A 167 9.03 22.05 -1.92
N LYS A 168 10.28 21.82 -2.29
CA LYS A 168 11.43 22.45 -1.66
C LYS A 168 11.37 23.97 -1.78
N TYR A 169 11.11 24.47 -2.98
CA TYR A 169 11.00 25.92 -3.23
C TYR A 169 9.92 26.59 -2.36
N PHE A 170 8.72 25.99 -2.31
CA PHE A 170 7.64 26.58 -1.51
C PHE A 170 7.87 26.42 -0.01
N SER A 171 8.48 25.33 0.44
CA SER A 171 8.87 25.13 1.85
C SER A 171 9.90 26.17 2.31
N GLU A 172 10.92 26.45 1.50
CA GLU A 172 11.89 27.51 1.77
C GLU A 172 11.22 28.89 1.83
N LYS A 173 10.32 29.20 0.91
CA LYS A 173 9.58 30.48 0.89
C LYS A 173 8.68 30.67 2.11
N LYS A 174 8.10 29.59 2.64
CA LYS A 174 7.20 29.62 3.80
C LYS A 174 7.93 29.53 5.13
N GLY A 175 9.19 29.07 5.13
CA GLY A 175 9.95 28.81 6.35
C GLY A 175 9.51 27.56 7.12
N HIS A 176 8.69 26.72 6.53
CA HIS A 176 8.24 25.44 7.08
C HIS A 176 7.93 24.45 5.96
N TYR A 177 7.84 23.17 6.29
CA TYR A 177 7.46 22.12 5.32
C TYR A 177 6.09 22.42 4.69
N GLN A 178 6.06 22.49 3.37
CA GLN A 178 4.87 22.77 2.60
C GLN A 178 4.70 21.74 1.49
N PRO A 179 3.89 20.68 1.70
CA PRO A 179 3.58 19.74 0.64
C PRO A 179 2.76 20.41 -0.46
N MET A 180 2.92 19.90 -1.68
CA MET A 180 2.38 20.52 -2.88
C MET A 180 1.48 19.53 -3.64
N ASP A 181 0.43 20.09 -4.23
CA ASP A 181 -0.46 19.51 -5.22
C ASP A 181 -0.15 20.16 -6.57
N THR A 182 0.14 19.35 -7.57
CA THR A 182 0.54 19.82 -8.90
C THR A 182 -0.30 19.17 -9.99
N GLU A 183 -0.63 19.94 -11.02
CA GLU A 183 -1.20 19.40 -12.25
C GLU A 183 -0.12 19.39 -13.34
N TRP A 184 -0.08 18.32 -14.13
CA TRP A 184 0.90 18.12 -15.18
C TRP A 184 0.25 17.65 -16.48
N ALA A 185 0.95 17.88 -17.59
CA ALA A 185 0.51 17.42 -18.91
C ALA A 185 1.71 17.06 -19.79
N LYS A 186 1.55 16.04 -20.64
CA LYS A 186 2.46 15.65 -21.70
C LYS A 186 1.86 16.02 -23.04
N ASP A 187 2.58 16.80 -23.80
CA ASP A 187 2.22 17.17 -25.16
C ASP A 187 2.36 15.99 -26.11
N GLY A 188 1.26 15.52 -26.68
CA GLY A 188 1.26 14.36 -27.58
C GLY A 188 1.86 14.63 -28.96
N VAL A 189 2.25 15.87 -29.27
CA VAL A 189 2.92 16.23 -30.52
C VAL A 189 4.44 16.30 -30.33
N SER A 190 4.89 16.97 -29.26
CA SER A 190 6.31 17.15 -28.96
C SER A 190 6.88 16.07 -28.02
N GLY A 191 6.02 15.34 -27.31
CA GLY A 191 6.42 14.39 -26.26
C GLY A 191 6.90 15.04 -24.96
N GLN A 192 6.88 16.38 -24.85
CA GLN A 192 7.39 17.09 -23.69
C GLN A 192 6.39 17.12 -22.53
N LEU A 193 6.92 16.99 -21.32
CA LEU A 193 6.18 17.15 -20.08
C LEU A 193 6.18 18.61 -19.62
N TYR A 194 5.08 19.03 -18.98
CA TYR A 194 4.88 20.38 -18.43
C TYR A 194 4.18 20.28 -17.08
N ILE A 195 4.57 21.14 -16.12
CA ILE A 195 3.75 21.47 -14.95
C ILE A 195 2.81 22.59 -15.37
N VAL A 196 1.51 22.41 -15.19
CA VAL A 196 0.51 23.39 -15.62
C VAL A 196 -0.09 24.17 -14.45
N GLN A 197 -0.05 23.59 -13.23
CA GLN A 197 -0.45 24.26 -11.99
C GLN A 197 0.32 23.69 -10.82
N ALA A 198 0.52 24.50 -9.76
CA ALA A 198 1.01 24.06 -8.46
C ALA A 198 0.32 24.85 -7.36
N ARG A 199 -0.11 24.16 -6.31
CA ARG A 199 -0.74 24.76 -5.13
C ARG A 199 -0.32 24.03 -3.85
N PRO A 200 -0.35 24.73 -2.68
CA PRO A 200 -0.13 24.06 -1.40
C PRO A 200 -1.17 22.99 -1.13
N GLU A 201 -0.72 21.81 -0.70
CA GLU A 201 -1.58 20.81 -0.07
C GLU A 201 -1.92 21.34 1.35
N THR A 202 -3.19 21.26 1.77
CA THR A 202 -3.68 21.90 3.00
C THR A 202 -4.31 20.95 4.00
N VAL A 203 -4.60 19.71 3.63
CA VAL A 203 -5.28 18.74 4.51
C VAL A 203 -4.26 18.06 5.42
N GLN A 204 -3.26 17.43 4.83
CA GLN A 204 -2.22 16.71 5.59
C GLN A 204 -1.19 17.66 6.21
N ALA A 205 -0.95 18.82 5.59
CA ALA A 205 -0.05 19.83 6.12
C ALA A 205 -0.44 20.35 7.52
N THR A 206 -1.73 20.31 7.87
CA THR A 206 -2.26 20.79 9.16
C THR A 206 -2.49 19.69 10.19
N ARG A 207 -2.26 18.43 9.84
CA ARG A 207 -2.46 17.29 10.75
C ARG A 207 -1.37 17.25 11.83
N ASP A 208 -1.76 17.02 13.08
CA ASP A 208 -0.81 16.80 14.16
C ASP A 208 -0.13 15.42 13.99
N LYS A 209 1.17 15.43 13.70
CA LYS A 209 1.97 14.21 13.52
C LYS A 209 2.22 13.44 14.82
N ASN A 210 1.98 14.06 16.00
CA ASN A 210 2.16 13.43 17.29
C ASN A 210 0.92 12.68 17.78
N VAL A 211 -0.19 12.74 17.03
CA VAL A 211 -1.41 12.02 17.37
C VAL A 211 -1.67 10.95 16.31
N TYR A 212 -1.65 9.70 16.75
CA TYR A 212 -2.09 8.55 15.94
C TYR A 212 -3.50 8.14 16.34
N ILE A 213 -4.44 8.16 15.39
CA ILE A 213 -5.83 7.79 15.61
C ILE A 213 -6.08 6.43 14.99
N GLU A 214 -6.52 5.50 15.82
CA GLU A 214 -6.91 4.15 15.40
C GLU A 214 -8.43 4.00 15.49
N TYR A 215 -9.04 3.46 14.44
CA TYR A 215 -10.43 3.01 14.47
C TYR A 215 -10.45 1.49 14.43
N ARG A 216 -11.21 0.86 15.31
CA ARG A 216 -11.28 -0.59 15.42
C ARG A 216 -12.72 -1.08 15.52
N LEU A 217 -13.13 -1.93 14.57
CA LEU A 217 -14.38 -2.69 14.69
C LEU A 217 -14.26 -3.71 15.83
N LYS A 218 -15.28 -3.78 16.69
CA LYS A 218 -15.34 -4.76 17.81
C LYS A 218 -15.84 -6.14 17.36
N GLU A 219 -16.54 -6.18 16.24
CA GLU A 219 -17.08 -7.42 15.66
C GLU A 219 -17.07 -7.35 14.12
N LYS A 220 -17.01 -8.51 13.48
CA LYS A 220 -17.06 -8.62 12.01
C LYS A 220 -18.51 -8.73 11.55
N GLY A 221 -18.89 -7.90 10.56
CA GLY A 221 -20.20 -7.94 9.91
C GLY A 221 -20.18 -8.60 8.53
N LYS A 222 -21.35 -8.72 7.92
CA LYS A 222 -21.47 -9.14 6.53
C LYS A 222 -21.04 -8.00 5.60
N VAL A 223 -19.99 -8.20 4.82
CA VAL A 223 -19.55 -7.25 3.78
C VAL A 223 -20.59 -7.20 2.67
N LEU A 224 -21.06 -6.01 2.33
CA LEU A 224 -22.02 -5.76 1.25
C LEU A 224 -21.30 -5.30 -0.03
N VAL A 225 -20.41 -4.33 0.08
CA VAL A 225 -19.56 -3.84 -1.02
C VAL A 225 -18.19 -3.44 -0.48
N THR A 226 -17.19 -3.44 -1.37
CA THR A 226 -15.83 -2.98 -1.09
C THR A 226 -15.39 -1.97 -2.14
N GLY A 227 -14.40 -1.15 -1.82
CA GLY A 227 -13.81 -0.18 -2.73
C GLY A 227 -12.53 0.45 -2.15
N THR A 228 -12.04 1.49 -2.76
CA THR A 228 -10.86 2.21 -2.27
C THR A 228 -11.22 3.04 -1.04
N ALA A 229 -10.53 2.81 0.06
CA ALA A 229 -10.69 3.55 1.30
C ALA A 229 -10.16 4.99 1.19
N VAL A 230 -10.88 5.94 1.82
CA VAL A 230 -10.51 7.34 1.93
C VAL A 230 -10.85 7.86 3.33
N GLY A 231 -9.86 8.44 4.00
CA GLY A 231 -10.08 9.14 5.27
C GLY A 231 -9.90 8.32 6.54
N ALA A 232 -9.42 7.08 6.47
CA ALA A 232 -9.00 6.21 7.60
C ALA A 232 -9.95 6.27 8.83
N LYS A 233 -11.25 6.06 8.63
CA LYS A 233 -12.30 6.19 9.66
C LYS A 233 -13.35 5.09 9.54
N ILE A 234 -14.15 4.96 10.60
CA ILE A 234 -15.38 4.16 10.62
C ILE A 234 -16.56 5.08 10.93
N SER A 235 -17.65 4.93 10.20
CA SER A 235 -18.90 5.65 10.42
C SER A 235 -20.11 4.75 10.21
N THR A 236 -21.23 5.11 10.82
CA THR A 236 -22.50 4.39 10.68
C THR A 236 -23.59 5.34 10.21
N GLY A 237 -24.60 4.81 9.55
CA GLY A 237 -25.76 5.58 9.13
C GLY A 237 -26.72 4.82 8.24
N LYS A 238 -27.83 5.47 7.91
CA LYS A 238 -28.82 4.93 6.97
C LYS A 238 -28.42 5.28 5.54
N VAL A 239 -28.47 4.33 4.66
CA VAL A 239 -28.18 4.51 3.24
C VAL A 239 -29.20 5.44 2.60
N ARG A 240 -28.71 6.39 1.80
CA ARG A 240 -29.47 7.19 0.87
C ARG A 240 -28.84 7.16 -0.52
N VAL A 241 -29.49 6.48 -1.46
CA VAL A 241 -29.04 6.42 -2.85
C VAL A 241 -29.56 7.66 -3.62
N ILE A 242 -28.65 8.53 -4.03
CA ILE A 242 -28.96 9.70 -4.87
C ILE A 242 -28.24 9.52 -6.20
N ARG A 243 -28.98 9.44 -7.30
CA ARG A 243 -28.41 9.22 -8.64
C ARG A 243 -28.29 10.49 -9.47
N ASP A 244 -29.02 11.56 -9.10
CA ASP A 244 -29.04 12.84 -9.79
C ASP A 244 -29.01 13.95 -8.75
N VAL A 245 -28.15 14.94 -8.96
CA VAL A 245 -27.98 16.12 -8.10
C VAL A 245 -29.31 16.87 -7.87
N LYS A 246 -30.24 16.82 -8.80
CA LYS A 246 -31.58 17.41 -8.66
C LYS A 246 -32.37 16.82 -7.48
N ASN A 247 -32.00 15.66 -6.99
CA ASN A 247 -32.68 14.95 -5.91
C ASN A 247 -31.96 15.09 -4.55
N ILE A 248 -30.99 15.97 -4.42
CA ILE A 248 -30.21 16.15 -3.18
C ILE A 248 -31.08 16.58 -2.00
N GLY A 249 -32.21 17.24 -2.23
CA GLY A 249 -33.18 17.62 -1.19
C GLY A 249 -33.79 16.44 -0.41
N ARG A 250 -33.64 15.20 -0.88
CA ARG A 250 -34.07 13.99 -0.17
C ARG A 250 -33.06 13.53 0.91
N PHE A 251 -31.84 14.04 0.88
CA PHE A 251 -30.76 13.63 1.76
C PHE A 251 -30.89 14.28 3.14
N GLN A 252 -30.75 13.51 4.20
CA GLN A 252 -30.83 13.97 5.57
C GLN A 252 -29.48 13.90 6.29
N LYS A 253 -29.28 14.81 7.25
CA LYS A 253 -28.05 14.84 8.04
C LYS A 253 -27.79 13.50 8.73
N GLY A 254 -26.57 12.99 8.60
CA GLY A 254 -26.13 11.72 9.21
C GLY A 254 -26.43 10.50 8.37
N GLU A 255 -27.03 10.63 7.18
CA GLU A 255 -27.18 9.51 6.25
C GLU A 255 -25.86 9.19 5.56
N VAL A 256 -25.75 7.98 5.02
CA VAL A 256 -24.67 7.53 4.14
C VAL A 256 -25.06 7.83 2.70
N LEU A 257 -24.36 8.74 2.08
CA LEU A 257 -24.57 9.08 0.67
C LEU A 257 -24.02 7.97 -0.22
N VAL A 258 -24.89 7.41 -1.07
CA VAL A 258 -24.51 6.41 -2.09
C VAL A 258 -24.86 6.96 -3.47
N THR A 259 -23.88 7.08 -4.35
CA THR A 259 -24.05 7.62 -5.70
C THR A 259 -23.10 6.99 -6.71
N GLU A 260 -23.33 7.22 -7.99
CA GLU A 260 -22.42 6.74 -9.03
C GLU A 260 -21.09 7.51 -9.01
N ILE A 261 -21.17 8.84 -8.93
CA ILE A 261 -20.03 9.77 -8.89
C ILE A 261 -20.51 11.10 -8.29
N THR A 262 -19.60 11.91 -7.73
CA THR A 262 -19.90 13.28 -7.27
C THR A 262 -19.16 14.31 -8.10
N ASP A 263 -19.70 15.52 -8.13
CA ASP A 263 -19.10 16.75 -8.63
C ASP A 263 -19.33 17.89 -7.61
N PRO A 264 -18.81 19.11 -7.82
CA PRO A 264 -18.94 20.21 -6.86
C PRO A 264 -20.36 20.55 -6.42
N ASP A 265 -21.37 20.27 -7.22
CA ASP A 265 -22.77 20.54 -6.87
C ASP A 265 -23.31 19.62 -5.76
N TRP A 266 -22.60 18.55 -5.44
CA TRP A 266 -22.92 17.62 -4.34
C TRP A 266 -22.41 18.07 -2.97
N GLU A 267 -21.52 19.08 -2.90
CA GLU A 267 -20.92 19.52 -1.62
C GLU A 267 -21.94 19.82 -0.50
N PRO A 268 -23.11 20.42 -0.76
CA PRO A 268 -24.07 20.71 0.31
C PRO A 268 -24.51 19.49 1.10
N ILE A 269 -24.73 18.33 0.43
CA ILE A 269 -25.13 17.11 1.11
C ILE A 269 -23.93 16.30 1.60
N MET A 270 -22.78 16.39 0.93
CA MET A 270 -21.55 15.76 1.40
C MET A 270 -21.16 16.27 2.79
N LYS A 271 -21.29 17.57 3.06
CA LYS A 271 -20.99 18.19 4.37
C LYS A 271 -21.82 17.65 5.54
N ILE A 272 -22.99 17.13 5.28
CA ILE A 272 -23.91 16.62 6.31
C ILE A 272 -23.99 15.08 6.33
N ALA A 273 -23.29 14.42 5.43
CA ALA A 273 -23.20 12.95 5.34
C ALA A 273 -22.37 12.37 6.50
N SER A 274 -22.77 11.20 7.00
CA SER A 274 -21.93 10.42 7.92
C SER A 274 -20.81 9.70 7.17
N ALA A 275 -21.09 9.24 5.95
CA ALA A 275 -20.14 8.64 5.05
C ALA A 275 -20.57 8.81 3.58
N ILE A 276 -19.65 8.60 2.66
CA ILE A 276 -19.88 8.69 1.21
C ILE A 276 -19.37 7.41 0.55
N VAL A 277 -20.18 6.83 -0.34
CA VAL A 277 -19.81 5.64 -1.12
C VAL A 277 -20.14 5.89 -2.59
N THR A 278 -19.14 5.74 -3.48
CA THR A 278 -19.33 5.94 -4.92
C THR A 278 -19.00 4.70 -5.73
N ASP A 279 -19.76 4.46 -6.80
CA ASP A 279 -19.49 3.37 -7.75
C ASP A 279 -18.20 3.59 -8.53
N LYS A 280 -17.92 4.84 -8.89
CA LYS A 280 -16.77 5.26 -9.71
C LYS A 280 -15.85 6.20 -8.94
N GLY A 281 -14.65 6.38 -9.48
CA GLY A 281 -13.63 7.27 -8.96
C GLY A 281 -12.49 6.54 -8.28
N GLY A 282 -11.39 7.25 -8.11
CA GLY A 282 -10.20 6.81 -7.38
C GLY A 282 -9.85 7.83 -6.29
N ARG A 283 -8.66 7.72 -5.71
CA ARG A 283 -8.17 8.58 -4.62
C ARG A 283 -8.10 10.07 -4.98
N THR A 284 -8.10 10.41 -6.27
CA THR A 284 -8.10 11.79 -6.78
C THR A 284 -9.47 12.29 -7.22
N SER A 285 -10.52 11.49 -7.05
CA SER A 285 -11.89 11.90 -7.41
C SER A 285 -12.41 13.01 -6.50
N HIS A 286 -13.39 13.76 -6.99
CA HIS A 286 -14.07 14.82 -6.23
C HIS A 286 -14.59 14.30 -4.88
N ALA A 287 -15.22 13.11 -4.86
CA ALA A 287 -15.67 12.48 -3.61
C ALA A 287 -14.52 12.29 -2.62
N ALA A 288 -13.39 11.79 -3.09
CA ALA A 288 -12.22 11.54 -2.25
C ALA A 288 -11.61 12.84 -1.72
N ILE A 289 -11.42 13.84 -2.58
CA ILE A 289 -10.82 15.14 -2.20
C ILE A 289 -11.68 15.83 -1.15
N VAL A 290 -12.95 16.00 -1.43
CA VAL A 290 -13.88 16.70 -0.52
C VAL A 290 -14.07 15.94 0.78
N SER A 291 -14.12 14.61 0.74
CA SER A 291 -14.23 13.81 1.96
C SER A 291 -13.01 13.97 2.89
N ARG A 292 -11.79 14.08 2.32
CA ARG A 292 -10.57 14.41 3.11
C ARG A 292 -10.65 15.81 3.72
N GLU A 293 -11.04 16.81 2.95
CA GLU A 293 -11.17 18.19 3.42
C GLU A 293 -12.20 18.32 4.55
N LEU A 294 -13.30 17.59 4.46
CA LEU A 294 -14.38 17.56 5.45
C LEU A 294 -14.13 16.56 6.59
N GLY A 295 -13.13 15.69 6.45
CA GLY A 295 -12.86 14.62 7.41
C GLY A 295 -13.97 13.58 7.50
N ILE A 296 -14.63 13.23 6.40
CA ILE A 296 -15.74 12.28 6.31
C ILE A 296 -15.25 10.94 5.81
N THR A 297 -15.76 9.84 6.38
CA THR A 297 -15.51 8.47 5.91
C THR A 297 -15.95 8.32 4.45
N CYS A 298 -15.08 7.81 3.58
CA CYS A 298 -15.45 7.66 2.19
C CYS A 298 -14.88 6.37 1.58
N ILE A 299 -15.66 5.75 0.69
CA ILE A 299 -15.26 4.64 -0.15
C ILE A 299 -15.57 5.01 -1.60
N VAL A 300 -14.56 4.96 -2.46
CA VAL A 300 -14.73 5.25 -3.89
C VAL A 300 -14.43 4.02 -4.74
N GLY A 301 -14.99 3.97 -5.95
CA GLY A 301 -14.76 2.86 -6.87
C GLY A 301 -15.39 1.54 -6.45
N ALA A 302 -16.50 1.57 -5.70
CA ALA A 302 -17.19 0.38 -5.20
C ALA A 302 -18.00 -0.39 -6.28
N ALA A 303 -17.91 0.02 -7.54
CA ALA A 303 -18.44 -0.58 -8.78
C ALA A 303 -19.95 -0.88 -8.80
N SER A 304 -20.56 -1.24 -7.68
CA SER A 304 -21.97 -1.69 -7.62
C SER A 304 -22.73 -1.18 -6.39
N ALA A 305 -22.19 -0.21 -5.65
CA ALA A 305 -22.82 0.29 -4.42
C ALA A 305 -24.25 0.77 -4.65
N THR A 306 -24.51 1.54 -5.73
CA THR A 306 -25.84 2.03 -6.08
C THR A 306 -26.84 0.92 -6.45
N LYS A 307 -26.38 -0.29 -6.73
CA LYS A 307 -27.22 -1.46 -7.05
C LYS A 307 -27.46 -2.37 -5.86
N VAL A 308 -26.45 -2.49 -4.97
CA VAL A 308 -26.44 -3.39 -3.82
C VAL A 308 -27.06 -2.73 -2.58
N LEU A 309 -26.67 -1.46 -2.32
CA LEU A 309 -27.15 -0.71 -1.18
C LEU A 309 -28.53 -0.11 -1.46
N ARG A 310 -29.41 -0.15 -0.47
CA ARG A 310 -30.81 0.31 -0.62
C ARG A 310 -31.14 1.39 0.40
N ASP A 311 -31.97 2.34 0.00
CA ASP A 311 -32.47 3.44 0.84
C ASP A 311 -32.98 2.92 2.19
N GLY A 312 -32.62 3.60 3.26
CA GLY A 312 -33.09 3.35 4.62
C GLY A 312 -32.42 2.20 5.36
N VAL A 313 -31.61 1.38 4.69
CA VAL A 313 -30.86 0.29 5.35
C VAL A 313 -29.72 0.90 6.19
N GLU A 314 -29.58 0.44 7.42
CA GLU A 314 -28.45 0.82 8.29
C GLU A 314 -27.20 0.05 7.88
N VAL A 315 -26.09 0.77 7.83
CA VAL A 315 -24.78 0.22 7.45
C VAL A 315 -23.67 0.82 8.29
N THR A 316 -22.56 0.08 8.36
CA THR A 316 -21.27 0.56 8.86
C THR A 316 -20.32 0.69 7.67
N VAL A 317 -19.76 1.87 7.49
CA VAL A 317 -18.77 2.19 6.46
C VAL A 317 -17.42 2.26 7.13
N ASP A 318 -16.52 1.36 6.76
CA ASP A 318 -15.17 1.25 7.31
C ASP A 318 -14.15 1.58 6.22
N SER A 319 -13.45 2.68 6.40
CA SER A 319 -12.30 3.09 5.59
C SER A 319 -11.00 3.10 6.41
N SER A 320 -10.94 2.38 7.53
CA SER A 320 -9.78 2.36 8.41
C SER A 320 -8.62 1.51 7.89
N GLY A 321 -8.88 0.63 6.95
CA GLY A 321 -7.89 -0.21 6.27
C GLY A 321 -7.66 0.19 4.81
N PRO A 322 -6.73 -0.47 4.09
CA PRO A 322 -6.38 -0.17 2.70
C PRO A 322 -7.54 -0.40 1.72
N VAL A 323 -8.40 -1.36 2.04
CA VAL A 323 -9.64 -1.63 1.32
C VAL A 323 -10.81 -1.19 2.18
N GLY A 324 -11.59 -0.25 1.67
CA GLY A 324 -12.82 0.20 2.31
C GLY A 324 -13.93 -0.85 2.16
N ALA A 325 -14.69 -1.06 3.23
CA ALA A 325 -15.81 -1.99 3.25
C ALA A 325 -17.09 -1.37 3.82
N VAL A 326 -18.23 -1.71 3.22
CA VAL A 326 -19.56 -1.40 3.78
C VAL A 326 -20.15 -2.69 4.34
N TYR A 327 -20.44 -2.67 5.63
CA TYR A 327 -21.06 -3.79 6.35
C TYR A 327 -22.54 -3.54 6.56
N GLY A 328 -23.34 -4.61 6.55
CA GLY A 328 -24.75 -4.53 6.92
C GLY A 328 -24.93 -4.34 8.43
N GLY A 329 -25.82 -3.41 8.80
CA GLY A 329 -26.11 -3.08 10.19
C GLY A 329 -25.16 -2.07 10.83
N VAL A 330 -25.49 -1.68 12.06
CA VAL A 330 -24.67 -0.81 12.90
C VAL A 330 -23.75 -1.68 13.75
N LEU A 331 -22.48 -1.74 13.36
CA LEU A 331 -21.45 -2.48 14.10
C LEU A 331 -20.80 -1.58 15.16
N PRO A 332 -20.53 -2.10 16.35
CA PRO A 332 -19.82 -1.35 17.38
C PRO A 332 -18.35 -1.19 16.98
N PHE A 333 -17.83 0.03 17.14
CA PHE A 333 -16.43 0.36 16.92
C PHE A 333 -15.93 1.32 17.98
N GLU A 334 -14.62 1.43 18.11
CA GLU A 334 -13.97 2.39 19.01
C GLU A 334 -13.00 3.27 18.23
N LYS A 335 -12.84 4.49 18.73
CA LYS A 335 -11.83 5.46 18.30
C LYS A 335 -10.82 5.59 19.42
N ILE A 336 -9.57 5.26 19.16
CA ILE A 336 -8.47 5.31 20.11
C ILE A 336 -7.50 6.40 19.65
N GLU A 337 -7.17 7.34 20.54
CA GLU A 337 -6.19 8.39 20.28
C GLU A 337 -4.90 8.09 21.06
N HIS A 338 -3.80 7.94 20.33
CA HIS A 338 -2.48 7.69 20.89
C HIS A 338 -1.62 8.94 20.73
N HIS A 339 -1.06 9.43 21.85
CA HIS A 339 -0.11 10.53 21.86
C HIS A 339 1.31 9.98 21.76
N LEU A 340 1.91 10.06 20.56
CA LEU A 340 3.20 9.43 20.25
C LEU A 340 4.38 10.06 21.02
N ASP A 341 4.27 11.34 21.39
CA ASP A 341 5.24 12.08 22.20
C ASP A 341 5.33 11.59 23.67
N LYS A 342 4.33 10.82 24.14
CA LYS A 342 4.28 10.28 25.51
C LYS A 342 4.73 8.82 25.60
N ILE A 343 5.02 8.18 24.47
CA ILE A 343 5.39 6.78 24.44
C ILE A 343 6.84 6.63 24.91
N PRO A 344 7.11 5.72 25.89
CA PRO A 344 8.44 5.54 26.43
C PRO A 344 9.39 4.91 25.41
N GLU A 345 10.66 5.29 25.45
CA GLU A 345 11.72 4.59 24.73
C GLU A 345 12.12 3.32 25.47
N THR A 346 12.47 2.29 24.69
CA THR A 346 12.92 0.97 25.18
C THR A 346 14.29 0.60 24.62
N LYS A 347 15.06 -0.16 25.39
CA LYS A 347 16.32 -0.77 24.93
C LYS A 347 16.05 -1.90 23.94
N THR A 348 15.08 -2.73 24.25
CA THR A 348 14.56 -3.78 23.33
C THR A 348 13.84 -3.10 22.17
N LYS A 349 14.26 -3.37 20.96
CA LYS A 349 13.66 -2.79 19.75
C LYS A 349 12.26 -3.38 19.52
N ILE A 350 11.24 -2.56 19.61
CA ILE A 350 9.91 -2.95 19.17
C ILE A 350 9.82 -2.70 17.67
N MET A 351 9.48 -3.75 16.94
CA MET A 351 9.31 -3.80 15.48
C MET A 351 7.86 -4.19 15.16
N VAL A 352 7.47 -4.06 13.89
CA VAL A 352 6.12 -4.41 13.45
C VAL A 352 6.14 -5.58 12.46
N ASN A 353 5.13 -6.45 12.53
CA ASN A 353 4.81 -7.44 11.50
C ASN A 353 3.93 -6.78 10.44
N ILE A 354 4.38 -6.81 9.18
CA ILE A 354 3.60 -6.29 8.03
C ILE A 354 3.28 -7.45 7.09
N GLY A 355 2.01 -7.67 6.86
CA GLY A 355 1.52 -8.66 5.91
C GLY A 355 1.44 -8.07 4.50
N SER A 356 0.60 -7.07 4.31
CA SER A 356 0.35 -6.45 3.03
C SER A 356 1.15 -5.16 2.82
N PRO A 357 1.72 -4.93 1.60
CA PRO A 357 2.34 -3.64 1.26
C PRO A 357 1.40 -2.45 1.40
N ASP A 358 0.10 -2.65 1.21
CA ASP A 358 -0.89 -1.58 1.28
C ASP A 358 -1.10 -1.06 2.70
N GLU A 359 -0.87 -1.88 3.73
CA GLU A 359 -0.89 -1.46 5.13
C GLU A 359 0.32 -0.63 5.54
N ALA A 360 1.43 -0.74 4.83
CA ALA A 360 2.70 -0.16 5.25
C ALA A 360 2.62 1.36 5.46
N PHE A 361 2.00 2.09 4.53
CA PHE A 361 1.86 3.54 4.63
C PHE A 361 0.80 3.97 5.66
N GLU A 362 -0.11 3.10 6.06
CA GLU A 362 -1.04 3.41 7.17
C GLU A 362 -0.34 3.30 8.53
N LYS A 363 0.70 2.46 8.62
CA LYS A 363 1.41 2.14 9.86
C LYS A 363 2.74 2.89 10.03
N TRP A 364 3.12 3.76 9.09
CA TRP A 364 4.40 4.48 9.12
C TRP A 364 4.63 5.35 10.36
N GLN A 365 3.53 5.83 10.99
CA GLN A 365 3.57 6.66 12.20
C GLN A 365 3.79 5.85 13.49
N LEU A 366 3.65 4.52 13.45
CA LEU A 366 3.86 3.71 14.65
C LEU A 366 5.29 3.89 15.18
N PRO A 367 5.45 3.98 16.52
CA PRO A 367 6.75 4.22 17.16
C PRO A 367 7.61 2.96 17.19
N VAL A 368 7.91 2.41 16.03
CA VAL A 368 8.66 1.15 15.86
C VAL A 368 10.05 1.38 15.30
N LYS A 369 10.96 0.47 15.58
CA LYS A 369 12.36 0.49 15.11
C LYS A 369 12.58 -0.32 13.83
N GLY A 370 11.51 -0.58 13.06
CA GLY A 370 11.54 -1.26 11.78
C GLY A 370 10.49 -2.35 11.64
N VAL A 371 10.67 -3.22 10.65
CA VAL A 371 9.81 -4.38 10.37
C VAL A 371 10.59 -5.64 10.68
N GLY A 372 10.15 -6.43 11.65
CA GLY A 372 10.81 -7.70 12.01
C GLY A 372 10.32 -8.88 11.19
N LEU A 373 9.16 -8.75 10.53
CA LEU A 373 8.65 -9.75 9.60
C LEU A 373 7.80 -9.10 8.52
N GLY A 374 8.36 -8.99 7.31
CA GLY A 374 7.62 -8.75 6.07
C GLY A 374 7.45 -10.07 5.32
N ARG A 375 6.22 -10.40 4.92
CA ARG A 375 5.87 -11.70 4.33
C ARG A 375 5.65 -11.58 2.84
N LEU A 376 6.45 -12.29 2.04
CA LEU A 376 6.29 -12.32 0.58
C LEU A 376 5.01 -13.01 0.13
N GLU A 377 4.50 -13.95 0.92
CA GLU A 377 3.29 -14.72 0.61
C GLU A 377 2.09 -13.82 0.31
N PHE A 378 1.91 -12.74 1.07
CA PHE A 378 0.80 -11.81 0.83
C PHE A 378 0.95 -11.06 -0.51
N ILE A 379 2.17 -10.64 -0.86
CA ILE A 379 2.43 -10.00 -2.15
C ILE A 379 2.11 -10.99 -3.28
N ILE A 380 2.56 -12.24 -3.13
CA ILE A 380 2.36 -13.29 -4.14
C ILE A 380 0.88 -13.63 -4.30
N THR A 381 0.12 -13.77 -3.20
CA THR A 381 -1.30 -14.17 -3.26
C THR A 381 -2.24 -13.03 -3.65
N GLU A 382 -1.93 -11.80 -3.29
CA GLU A 382 -2.82 -10.66 -3.52
C GLU A 382 -2.53 -9.93 -4.83
N HIS A 383 -1.26 -9.77 -5.21
CA HIS A 383 -0.86 -9.00 -6.38
C HIS A 383 -0.44 -9.90 -7.55
N ILE A 384 0.38 -10.93 -7.34
CA ILE A 384 0.90 -11.78 -8.42
C ILE A 384 -0.10 -12.88 -8.81
N LYS A 385 -0.60 -13.67 -7.85
CA LYS A 385 -1.61 -14.73 -7.99
C LYS A 385 -1.21 -15.92 -8.87
N ILE A 386 -0.01 -15.94 -9.41
CA ILE A 386 0.49 -16.93 -10.36
C ILE A 386 1.67 -17.68 -9.74
N HIS A 387 1.70 -19.01 -9.91
CA HIS A 387 2.85 -19.81 -9.52
C HIS A 387 4.08 -19.42 -10.37
N PRO A 388 5.26 -19.14 -9.77
CA PRO A 388 6.41 -18.64 -10.49
C PRO A 388 6.88 -19.55 -11.63
N ASN A 389 6.81 -20.88 -11.47
CA ASN A 389 7.15 -21.81 -12.54
C ASN A 389 6.19 -21.72 -13.73
N ALA A 390 4.91 -21.36 -13.53
CA ALA A 390 3.98 -21.18 -14.63
C ALA A 390 4.33 -19.96 -15.49
N LEU A 391 4.97 -18.93 -14.89
CA LEU A 391 5.50 -17.78 -15.62
C LEU A 391 6.80 -18.13 -16.37
N ILE A 392 7.67 -18.95 -15.76
CA ILE A 392 8.92 -19.43 -16.35
C ILE A 392 8.60 -20.32 -17.58
N ASP A 393 7.65 -21.22 -17.44
CA ASP A 393 7.26 -22.16 -18.48
C ASP A 393 6.15 -21.63 -19.41
N TYR A 394 5.83 -20.33 -19.35
CA TYR A 394 4.69 -19.73 -20.08
C TYR A 394 4.70 -20.10 -21.58
N GLU A 395 5.83 -20.01 -22.28
CA GLU A 395 5.89 -20.35 -23.71
C GLU A 395 5.66 -21.85 -23.95
N LYS A 396 6.10 -22.73 -23.05
CA LYS A 396 5.82 -24.16 -23.12
C LYS A 396 4.34 -24.45 -22.92
N LEU A 397 3.72 -23.81 -21.91
CA LEU A 397 2.27 -23.94 -21.66
C LEU A 397 1.45 -23.43 -22.84
N LYS A 398 1.88 -22.33 -23.45
CA LYS A 398 1.23 -21.72 -24.62
C LYS A 398 1.30 -22.60 -25.85
N ALA A 399 2.42 -23.30 -26.05
CA ALA A 399 2.62 -24.22 -27.17
C ALA A 399 1.86 -25.56 -26.98
N ASP A 400 1.46 -25.89 -25.74
CA ASP A 400 0.71 -27.09 -25.42
C ASP A 400 -0.79 -26.87 -25.71
N GLY A 401 -1.36 -27.70 -26.58
CA GLY A 401 -2.77 -27.56 -27.02
C GLY A 401 -3.83 -28.08 -26.02
N ALA A 402 -3.43 -28.60 -24.87
CA ALA A 402 -4.36 -29.12 -23.88
C ALA A 402 -5.25 -28.02 -23.29
N ALA A 403 -6.55 -28.27 -23.16
CA ALA A 403 -7.55 -27.26 -22.76
C ALA A 403 -7.31 -26.66 -21.38
N ASP A 404 -6.84 -27.46 -20.44
CA ASP A 404 -6.47 -27.00 -19.08
C ASP A 404 -5.30 -26.04 -19.07
N LYS A 405 -4.27 -26.31 -19.88
CA LYS A 405 -3.09 -25.43 -20.04
C LYS A 405 -3.45 -24.14 -20.77
N GLN A 406 -4.29 -24.19 -21.80
CA GLN A 406 -4.79 -23.00 -22.48
C GLN A 406 -5.63 -22.10 -21.56
N ALA A 407 -6.38 -22.68 -20.62
CA ALA A 407 -7.10 -21.91 -19.61
C ALA A 407 -6.12 -21.17 -18.67
N ILE A 408 -5.05 -21.83 -18.23
CA ILE A 408 -3.97 -21.21 -17.42
C ILE A 408 -3.30 -20.07 -18.19
N VAL A 409 -2.93 -20.28 -19.44
CA VAL A 409 -2.30 -19.25 -20.30
C VAL A 409 -3.20 -18.02 -20.42
N LYS A 410 -4.51 -18.22 -20.66
CA LYS A 410 -5.48 -17.12 -20.73
C LYS A 410 -5.56 -16.30 -19.43
N GLU A 411 -5.53 -16.97 -18.28
CA GLU A 411 -5.54 -16.26 -16.98
C GLU A 411 -4.21 -15.56 -16.72
N ILE A 412 -3.07 -16.16 -17.07
CA ILE A 412 -1.76 -15.51 -17.03
C ILE A 412 -1.77 -14.24 -17.90
N ASP A 413 -2.23 -14.30 -19.14
CA ASP A 413 -2.27 -13.13 -20.04
C ASP A 413 -3.12 -11.99 -19.48
N LYS A 414 -4.23 -12.33 -18.83
CA LYS A 414 -5.10 -11.35 -18.18
C LYS A 414 -4.41 -10.68 -16.98
N LEU A 415 -3.77 -11.45 -16.09
CA LEU A 415 -3.12 -10.94 -14.89
C LEU A 415 -1.81 -10.18 -15.21
N THR A 416 -1.13 -10.57 -16.29
CA THR A 416 0.13 -9.94 -16.73
C THR A 416 -0.06 -8.95 -17.87
N ALA A 417 -1.24 -8.34 -17.97
CA ALA A 417 -1.51 -7.31 -18.99
C ALA A 417 -0.46 -6.18 -18.90
N GLY A 418 0.07 -5.77 -20.05
CA GLY A 418 1.13 -4.75 -20.11
C GLY A 418 2.57 -5.30 -20.02
N TYR A 419 2.76 -6.56 -19.62
CA TYR A 419 4.06 -7.20 -19.55
C TYR A 419 4.28 -8.18 -20.72
N THR A 420 5.27 -7.92 -21.54
CA THR A 420 5.71 -8.86 -22.60
C THR A 420 6.50 -10.03 -22.01
N ASN A 421 7.36 -9.77 -21.03
CA ASN A 421 8.09 -10.78 -20.29
C ASN A 421 7.32 -11.14 -19.02
N LYS A 422 6.84 -12.38 -18.94
CA LYS A 422 6.00 -12.87 -17.82
C LYS A 422 6.78 -13.01 -16.50
N THR A 423 8.07 -13.35 -16.56
CA THR A 423 8.90 -13.41 -15.36
C THR A 423 9.28 -12.02 -14.83
N GLU A 424 9.39 -11.00 -15.70
CA GLU A 424 9.60 -9.62 -15.26
C GLU A 424 8.39 -9.05 -14.52
N PHE A 425 7.17 -9.47 -14.87
CA PHE A 425 5.97 -9.18 -14.09
C PHE A 425 6.16 -9.64 -12.63
N TYR A 426 6.55 -10.90 -12.41
CA TYR A 426 6.76 -11.43 -11.07
C TYR A 426 7.82 -10.63 -10.29
N VAL A 427 8.96 -10.38 -10.93
CA VAL A 427 10.08 -9.64 -10.31
C VAL A 427 9.67 -8.20 -9.97
N SER A 428 8.93 -7.54 -10.84
CA SER A 428 8.51 -6.15 -10.65
C SER A 428 7.46 -6.02 -9.54
N GLU A 429 6.39 -6.81 -9.59
CA GLU A 429 5.35 -6.80 -8.57
C GLU A 429 5.91 -7.13 -7.17
N LEU A 430 6.78 -8.16 -7.09
CA LEU A 430 7.41 -8.53 -5.83
C LEU A 430 8.35 -7.43 -5.32
N ALA A 431 9.15 -6.83 -6.20
CA ALA A 431 10.06 -5.76 -5.85
C ALA A 431 9.30 -4.51 -5.37
N GLU A 432 8.21 -4.14 -6.03
CA GLU A 432 7.39 -2.99 -5.65
C GLU A 432 6.71 -3.21 -4.30
N GLY A 433 6.14 -4.39 -4.06
CA GLY A 433 5.57 -4.71 -2.75
C GLY A 433 6.59 -4.63 -1.62
N ILE A 434 7.79 -5.21 -1.80
CA ILE A 434 8.89 -5.12 -0.84
C ILE A 434 9.33 -3.65 -0.66
N ALA A 435 9.48 -2.91 -1.76
CA ALA A 435 9.94 -1.52 -1.72
C ALA A 435 8.96 -0.61 -0.99
N LYS A 436 7.65 -0.82 -1.14
CA LYS A 436 6.61 -0.07 -0.43
C LYS A 436 6.72 -0.27 1.08
N ILE A 437 6.92 -1.52 1.55
CA ILE A 437 7.16 -1.82 2.96
C ILE A 437 8.47 -1.16 3.43
N ALA A 438 9.56 -1.33 2.69
CA ALA A 438 10.86 -0.81 3.07
C ALA A 438 10.92 0.72 3.11
N ALA A 439 10.23 1.41 2.19
CA ALA A 439 10.13 2.85 2.14
C ALA A 439 9.37 3.44 3.34
N ALA A 440 8.27 2.79 3.76
CA ALA A 440 7.45 3.25 4.88
C ALA A 440 8.24 3.36 6.19
N PHE A 441 9.18 2.44 6.42
CA PHE A 441 9.96 2.37 7.65
C PHE A 441 11.43 2.83 7.49
N TYR A 442 11.79 3.33 6.29
CA TYR A 442 13.15 3.85 6.04
C TYR A 442 13.53 5.00 7.01
N PRO A 443 14.74 5.01 7.61
CA PRO A 443 15.91 4.16 7.34
C PRO A 443 15.99 2.88 8.21
N ASN A 444 14.99 2.60 9.04
CA ASN A 444 14.98 1.45 9.94
C ASN A 444 15.01 0.12 9.16
N GLU A 445 15.58 -0.91 9.78
CA GLU A 445 15.72 -2.23 9.17
C GLU A 445 14.37 -2.89 8.89
N VAL A 446 14.25 -3.48 7.72
CA VAL A 446 13.06 -4.23 7.28
C VAL A 446 13.50 -5.64 6.92
N ILE A 447 13.07 -6.63 7.71
CA ILE A 447 13.40 -8.02 7.53
C ILE A 447 12.33 -8.68 6.67
N ILE A 448 12.69 -9.05 5.44
CA ILE A 448 11.81 -9.72 4.48
C ILE A 448 12.08 -11.22 4.50
N ARG A 449 11.06 -11.99 4.84
CA ARG A 449 11.13 -13.45 4.80
C ARG A 449 10.88 -13.92 3.37
N PHE A 450 11.79 -14.75 2.84
CA PHE A 450 11.53 -15.49 1.60
C PHE A 450 10.24 -16.31 1.71
N SER A 451 9.59 -16.58 0.57
CA SER A 451 8.28 -17.22 0.54
C SER A 451 8.28 -18.59 1.23
N ASP A 452 7.40 -18.78 2.22
CA ASP A 452 7.28 -19.98 3.03
C ASP A 452 5.94 -20.70 2.79
N PHE A 453 5.56 -20.83 1.53
CA PHE A 453 4.38 -21.58 1.17
C PHE A 453 4.58 -23.09 1.34
N LYS A 454 3.57 -23.74 1.85
CA LYS A 454 3.41 -25.19 1.78
C LYS A 454 2.94 -25.60 0.38
N THR A 455 3.13 -26.86 0.01
CA THR A 455 2.73 -27.41 -1.30
C THR A 455 1.24 -27.20 -1.60
N ASN A 456 0.37 -27.40 -0.61
CA ASN A 456 -1.06 -27.17 -0.74
C ASN A 456 -1.43 -25.69 -0.95
N GLU A 457 -0.66 -24.76 -0.42
CA GLU A 457 -0.86 -23.32 -0.61
C GLU A 457 -0.40 -22.85 -2.00
N TYR A 458 0.82 -23.20 -2.41
CA TYR A 458 1.32 -22.92 -3.76
C TYR A 458 0.42 -23.52 -4.85
N ARG A 459 -0.16 -24.70 -4.57
CA ARG A 459 -1.07 -25.38 -5.50
C ARG A 459 -2.29 -24.57 -5.85
N THR A 460 -2.73 -23.62 -5.01
CA THR A 460 -3.90 -22.76 -5.24
C THR A 460 -3.64 -21.61 -6.21
N LEU A 461 -2.37 -21.27 -6.45
CA LEU A 461 -2.00 -20.23 -7.41
C LEU A 461 -2.25 -20.70 -8.85
N VAL A 462 -2.45 -19.73 -9.77
CA VAL A 462 -2.64 -20.03 -11.19
C VAL A 462 -1.49 -20.88 -11.71
N GLY A 463 -1.79 -22.05 -12.24
CA GLY A 463 -0.82 -23.05 -12.71
C GLY A 463 -0.15 -23.87 -11.62
N GLY A 464 -0.38 -23.59 -10.33
CA GLY A 464 0.32 -24.27 -9.21
C GLY A 464 0.12 -25.78 -9.17
N ALA A 465 -1.07 -26.26 -9.53
CA ALA A 465 -1.37 -27.68 -9.57
C ALA A 465 -0.49 -28.51 -10.54
N LEU A 466 0.18 -27.86 -11.49
CA LEU A 466 1.10 -28.52 -12.43
C LEU A 466 2.49 -28.81 -11.82
N TYR A 467 2.88 -28.07 -10.78
CA TYR A 467 4.24 -28.06 -10.22
C TYR A 467 4.34 -28.58 -8.79
N GLU A 468 3.22 -28.58 -8.06
CA GLU A 468 3.23 -28.89 -6.64
C GLU A 468 2.80 -30.36 -6.40
N PRO A 469 3.66 -31.15 -5.71
CA PRO A 469 3.31 -32.52 -5.32
C PRO A 469 2.19 -32.51 -4.29
N ALA A 470 1.45 -33.59 -4.22
CA ALA A 470 0.54 -33.87 -3.11
C ALA A 470 1.33 -34.46 -1.94
N GLU A 471 1.24 -33.84 -0.78
CA GLU A 471 1.90 -34.30 0.44
C GLU A 471 0.86 -34.59 1.52
N GLU A 472 1.05 -35.64 2.31
CA GLU A 472 0.18 -35.95 3.44
C GLU A 472 0.33 -34.96 4.60
N ASN A 473 1.53 -34.45 4.80
CA ASN A 473 1.87 -33.48 5.85
C ASN A 473 2.62 -32.26 5.27
N PRO A 474 1.95 -31.35 4.55
CA PRO A 474 2.59 -30.17 3.94
C PRO A 474 3.26 -29.26 4.97
N MET A 475 2.80 -29.28 6.23
CA MET A 475 3.34 -28.47 7.31
C MET A 475 4.83 -28.76 7.60
N ILE A 476 5.25 -30.01 7.47
CA ILE A 476 6.63 -30.47 7.67
C ILE A 476 7.26 -31.02 6.38
N GLY A 477 6.59 -30.83 5.26
CA GLY A 477 6.99 -31.30 3.94
C GLY A 477 7.94 -30.36 3.20
N TRP A 478 7.76 -30.23 1.90
CA TRP A 478 8.60 -29.44 1.02
C TRP A 478 8.23 -27.94 1.11
N ARG A 479 8.84 -27.24 2.03
CA ARG A 479 8.65 -25.81 2.30
C ARG A 479 9.96 -25.13 2.74
N GLY A 480 10.00 -23.80 2.67
CA GLY A 480 11.12 -22.98 3.12
C GLY A 480 12.44 -23.34 2.41
N ALA A 481 13.54 -23.38 3.16
CA ALA A 481 14.89 -23.56 2.64
C ALA A 481 15.04 -24.71 1.64
N SER A 482 14.38 -25.85 1.89
CA SER A 482 14.47 -27.04 1.01
C SER A 482 13.95 -26.81 -0.41
N ARG A 483 13.11 -25.81 -0.64
CA ARG A 483 12.63 -25.45 -1.98
C ARG A 483 13.67 -24.70 -2.78
N TYR A 484 14.40 -23.77 -2.15
CA TYR A 484 15.16 -22.74 -2.85
C TYR A 484 16.35 -23.28 -3.63
N TYR A 485 16.94 -24.41 -3.20
CA TYR A 485 18.01 -25.09 -3.91
C TYR A 485 17.53 -26.32 -4.71
N ALA A 486 16.27 -26.75 -4.53
CA ALA A 486 15.73 -27.90 -5.23
C ALA A 486 15.63 -27.61 -6.73
N ARG A 487 15.96 -28.63 -7.57
CA ARG A 487 15.92 -28.53 -9.03
C ARG A 487 14.57 -28.00 -9.55
N GLU A 488 13.50 -28.40 -8.92
CA GLU A 488 12.11 -28.11 -9.27
C GLU A 488 11.71 -26.65 -8.99
N PHE A 489 12.47 -25.94 -8.12
CA PHE A 489 12.08 -24.59 -7.69
C PHE A 489 13.21 -23.55 -7.76
N LYS A 490 14.46 -23.94 -7.97
CA LYS A 490 15.61 -23.02 -7.94
C LYS A 490 15.51 -21.83 -8.91
N GLU A 491 14.87 -22.00 -10.08
CA GLU A 491 14.65 -20.93 -11.04
C GLU A 491 13.59 -19.95 -10.51
N ALA A 492 12.53 -20.45 -9.91
CA ALA A 492 11.50 -19.66 -9.24
C ALA A 492 12.08 -18.84 -8.06
N PHE A 493 12.92 -19.48 -7.21
CA PHE A 493 13.66 -18.78 -6.16
C PHE A 493 14.58 -17.68 -6.72
N GLY A 494 15.15 -17.91 -7.90
CA GLY A 494 15.92 -16.89 -8.62
C GLY A 494 15.13 -15.60 -8.91
N LEU A 495 13.81 -15.70 -9.13
CA LEU A 495 12.95 -14.51 -9.31
C LEU A 495 12.80 -13.71 -8.01
N GLU A 496 12.67 -14.38 -6.85
CA GLU A 496 12.64 -13.70 -5.54
C GLU A 496 13.97 -12.98 -5.26
N CYS A 497 15.11 -13.64 -5.53
CA CYS A 497 16.43 -13.02 -5.39
C CYS A 497 16.58 -11.78 -6.30
N LYS A 498 16.13 -11.86 -7.55
CA LYS A 498 16.17 -10.72 -8.49
C LYS A 498 15.30 -9.56 -8.01
N ALA A 499 14.12 -9.83 -7.46
CA ALA A 499 13.26 -8.80 -6.88
C ALA A 499 13.94 -8.07 -5.72
N LEU A 500 14.52 -8.81 -4.77
CA LEU A 500 15.27 -8.24 -3.64
C LEU A 500 16.50 -7.45 -4.09
N LYS A 501 17.21 -7.93 -5.10
CA LYS A 501 18.33 -7.20 -5.70
C LYS A 501 17.86 -5.88 -6.31
N LYS A 502 16.77 -5.89 -7.09
CA LYS A 502 16.16 -4.69 -7.68
C LYS A 502 15.79 -3.66 -6.60
N VAL A 503 15.19 -4.10 -5.49
CA VAL A 503 14.88 -3.23 -4.35
C VAL A 503 16.12 -2.57 -3.77
N ARG A 504 17.18 -3.35 -3.51
CA ARG A 504 18.37 -2.84 -2.83
C ARG A 504 19.29 -2.01 -3.73
N GLU A 505 19.43 -2.38 -5.00
CA GLU A 505 20.42 -1.79 -5.91
C GLU A 505 19.80 -0.74 -6.85
N ASP A 506 18.68 -1.07 -7.50
CA ASP A 506 18.05 -0.19 -8.49
C ASP A 506 17.20 0.89 -7.79
N ILE A 507 16.31 0.49 -6.88
CA ILE A 507 15.47 1.40 -6.09
C ILE A 507 16.28 2.06 -4.96
N GLY A 508 17.31 1.37 -4.44
CA GLY A 508 18.26 1.92 -3.47
C GLY A 508 17.88 1.71 -2.00
N LEU A 509 16.89 0.86 -1.70
CA LEU A 509 16.41 0.60 -0.33
C LEU A 509 17.30 -0.43 0.38
N LYS A 510 18.47 -0.01 0.82
CA LYS A 510 19.48 -0.86 1.49
C LYS A 510 19.10 -1.28 2.90
N ASN A 511 18.05 -0.74 3.47
CA ASN A 511 17.52 -1.12 4.78
C ASN A 511 16.79 -2.47 4.79
N VAL A 512 16.69 -3.15 3.64
CA VAL A 512 16.12 -4.50 3.55
C VAL A 512 17.15 -5.56 3.90
N ALA A 513 16.84 -6.40 4.91
CA ALA A 513 17.50 -7.66 5.23
C ALA A 513 16.62 -8.85 4.81
N VAL A 514 17.18 -10.04 4.66
CA VAL A 514 16.43 -11.23 4.28
C VAL A 514 16.42 -12.27 5.40
N LEU A 515 15.34 -13.05 5.47
CA LEU A 515 15.12 -14.09 6.45
C LEU A 515 14.79 -15.41 5.74
N ILE A 516 15.61 -16.45 5.99
CA ILE A 516 15.43 -17.79 5.44
C ILE A 516 14.53 -18.59 6.38
N PRO A 517 13.30 -18.97 5.94
CA PRO A 517 12.39 -19.77 6.75
C PRO A 517 12.69 -21.26 6.67
N PHE A 518 12.27 -21.99 7.69
CA PHE A 518 12.20 -23.44 7.76
C PHE A 518 13.47 -24.15 7.29
N CYS A 519 14.62 -23.67 7.78
CA CYS A 519 15.93 -24.22 7.47
C CYS A 519 16.28 -25.32 8.50
N ARG A 520 16.28 -26.57 8.07
CA ARG A 520 16.40 -27.76 8.96
C ARG A 520 17.81 -28.07 9.41
N THR A 521 18.78 -27.79 8.53
CA THR A 521 20.20 -28.09 8.80
C THR A 521 21.12 -26.95 8.34
N PRO A 522 22.32 -26.80 8.92
CA PRO A 522 23.30 -25.83 8.44
C PRO A 522 23.69 -26.06 6.96
N GLU A 523 23.67 -27.31 6.48
CA GLU A 523 23.96 -27.67 5.09
C GLU A 523 22.87 -27.10 4.14
N GLU A 524 21.57 -27.20 4.50
CA GLU A 524 20.50 -26.52 3.76
C GLU A 524 20.75 -25.01 3.70
N GLY A 525 21.12 -24.40 4.83
CA GLY A 525 21.43 -22.96 4.88
C GLY A 525 22.57 -22.58 3.93
N LYS A 526 23.65 -23.38 3.87
CA LYS A 526 24.75 -23.17 2.92
C LYS A 526 24.28 -23.27 1.46
N GLN A 527 23.43 -24.25 1.13
CA GLN A 527 22.88 -24.41 -0.22
C GLN A 527 21.98 -23.22 -0.62
N VAL A 528 21.19 -22.70 0.31
CA VAL A 528 20.37 -21.49 0.06
C VAL A 528 21.27 -20.27 -0.18
N LEU A 529 22.31 -20.06 0.63
CA LEU A 529 23.26 -18.96 0.45
C LEU A 529 23.97 -19.04 -0.91
N GLU A 530 24.33 -20.23 -1.37
CA GLU A 530 24.91 -20.43 -2.70
C GLU A 530 23.90 -20.14 -3.81
N ALA A 531 22.64 -20.56 -3.64
CA ALA A 531 21.58 -20.23 -4.58
C ALA A 531 21.32 -18.71 -4.65
N MET A 532 21.34 -18.01 -3.53
CA MET A 532 21.24 -16.54 -3.46
C MET A 532 22.42 -15.90 -4.20
N LYS A 533 23.63 -16.32 -3.90
CA LYS A 533 24.87 -15.81 -4.53
C LYS A 533 24.85 -15.99 -6.04
N THR A 534 24.45 -17.16 -6.52
CA THR A 534 24.31 -17.47 -7.96
C THR A 534 23.34 -16.50 -8.65
N ASN A 535 22.33 -16.01 -7.94
CA ASN A 535 21.37 -15.03 -8.41
C ASN A 535 21.78 -13.56 -8.11
N GLY A 536 23.02 -13.33 -7.68
CA GLY A 536 23.61 -12.01 -7.42
C GLY A 536 23.14 -11.34 -6.12
N LEU A 537 22.65 -12.12 -5.16
CA LEU A 537 22.26 -11.68 -3.83
C LEU A 537 23.17 -12.32 -2.77
N GLU A 538 24.35 -11.74 -2.55
CA GLU A 538 25.37 -12.30 -1.68
C GLU A 538 25.30 -11.71 -0.26
N ARG A 539 25.37 -12.57 0.78
CA ARG A 539 25.47 -12.15 2.18
C ARG A 539 26.68 -11.23 2.38
N GLY A 540 26.48 -10.09 3.06
CA GLY A 540 27.49 -9.05 3.25
C GLY A 540 27.69 -8.14 2.04
N GLY A 541 27.28 -8.57 0.82
CA GLY A 541 27.32 -7.74 -0.38
C GLY A 541 26.45 -6.51 -0.25
N ASN A 542 26.99 -5.32 -0.50
CA ASN A 542 26.30 -4.04 -0.30
C ASN A 542 25.63 -3.90 1.08
N GLY A 543 26.19 -4.57 2.12
CA GLY A 543 25.66 -4.55 3.49
C GLY A 543 24.40 -5.43 3.69
N LEU A 544 24.15 -6.40 2.80
CA LEU A 544 23.03 -7.33 2.96
C LEU A 544 23.23 -8.21 4.18
N LYS A 545 22.30 -8.16 5.11
CA LYS A 545 22.22 -9.10 6.23
C LYS A 545 21.29 -10.26 5.87
N VAL A 546 21.68 -11.45 6.28
CA VAL A 546 20.92 -12.68 6.09
C VAL A 546 20.67 -13.33 7.44
N TYR A 547 19.41 -13.43 7.82
CA TYR A 547 18.95 -14.09 9.03
C TYR A 547 18.37 -15.46 8.72
N ILE A 548 18.34 -16.33 9.71
CA ILE A 548 17.67 -17.64 9.65
C ILE A 548 16.52 -17.62 10.66
N MET A 549 15.36 -18.13 10.26
CA MET A 549 14.24 -18.28 11.18
C MET A 549 14.49 -19.45 12.11
N CYS A 550 14.56 -19.16 13.41
CA CYS A 550 14.70 -20.16 14.46
C CYS A 550 13.32 -20.68 14.84
N GLU A 551 12.88 -21.71 14.16
CA GLU A 551 11.52 -22.27 14.31
C GLU A 551 11.48 -23.81 14.32
N ILE A 552 12.64 -24.44 14.27
CA ILE A 552 12.81 -25.90 14.32
C ILE A 552 13.77 -26.23 15.50
N PRO A 553 13.50 -27.23 16.32
CA PRO A 553 14.39 -27.59 17.43
C PRO A 553 15.87 -27.79 17.04
N SER A 554 16.16 -28.27 15.82
CA SER A 554 17.51 -28.37 15.29
C SER A 554 18.25 -27.04 15.21
N ASN A 555 17.53 -25.90 15.02
CA ASN A 555 18.17 -24.60 15.00
C ASN A 555 18.79 -24.21 16.34
N ILE A 556 18.22 -24.69 17.44
CA ILE A 556 18.72 -24.47 18.80
C ILE A 556 19.83 -25.45 19.13
N LEU A 557 19.65 -26.74 18.79
CA LEU A 557 20.63 -27.79 19.05
C LEU A 557 21.95 -27.59 18.29
N LEU A 558 21.88 -27.05 17.06
CA LEU A 558 23.02 -26.75 16.19
C LEU A 558 23.22 -25.22 16.04
N ALA A 559 22.93 -24.47 17.10
CA ALA A 559 22.97 -22.99 17.05
C ALA A 559 24.35 -22.45 16.66
N ASP A 560 25.41 -23.07 17.15
CA ASP A 560 26.78 -22.64 16.87
C ASP A 560 27.10 -22.71 15.38
N GLU A 561 26.72 -23.80 14.71
CA GLU A 561 26.93 -24.03 13.28
C GLU A 561 26.05 -23.14 12.41
N PHE A 562 24.80 -22.91 12.80
CA PHE A 562 23.92 -21.98 12.10
C PHE A 562 24.41 -20.53 12.19
N LEU A 563 24.90 -20.10 13.36
CA LEU A 563 25.38 -18.73 13.58
C LEU A 563 26.68 -18.41 12.83
N GLU A 564 27.44 -19.42 12.36
CA GLU A 564 28.57 -19.21 11.46
C GLU A 564 28.13 -18.75 10.06
N ILE A 565 26.98 -19.25 9.59
CA ILE A 565 26.50 -19.00 8.22
C ILE A 565 25.51 -17.84 8.10
N CYS A 566 25.04 -17.26 9.21
CA CYS A 566 24.08 -16.16 9.20
C CYS A 566 24.53 -14.97 10.05
N ASP A 567 23.79 -13.87 9.96
CA ASP A 567 24.05 -12.63 10.73
C ASP A 567 23.23 -12.58 12.03
N GLY A 568 22.37 -13.55 12.24
CA GLY A 568 21.53 -13.71 13.42
C GLY A 568 20.28 -14.53 13.13
N MET A 569 19.39 -14.58 14.10
CA MET A 569 18.17 -15.36 14.00
C MET A 569 16.93 -14.54 14.39
N SER A 570 15.78 -14.93 13.83
CA SER A 570 14.46 -14.47 14.24
C SER A 570 13.63 -15.68 14.69
N ILE A 571 13.11 -15.65 15.90
CA ILE A 571 12.37 -16.77 16.47
C ILE A 571 10.98 -16.81 15.88
N GLY A 572 10.64 -17.92 15.20
CA GLY A 572 9.31 -18.28 14.73
C GLY A 572 8.61 -19.15 15.77
N SER A 573 8.11 -18.57 16.85
CA SER A 573 7.62 -19.30 18.02
C SER A 573 6.43 -20.22 17.74
N ASN A 574 5.62 -19.94 16.72
CA ASN A 574 4.48 -20.77 16.34
C ASN A 574 4.92 -22.15 15.83
N ASP A 575 5.81 -22.18 14.82
CA ASP A 575 6.36 -23.46 14.28
C ASP A 575 7.28 -24.13 15.31
N LEU A 576 8.07 -23.36 16.07
CA LEU A 576 8.88 -23.90 17.15
C LEU A 576 8.04 -24.63 18.20
N THR A 577 6.89 -24.04 18.60
CA THR A 577 5.94 -24.67 19.53
C THR A 577 5.38 -25.97 18.96
N GLN A 578 4.91 -25.91 17.71
CA GLN A 578 4.38 -27.07 17.01
C GLN A 578 5.36 -28.24 16.98
N LEU A 579 6.60 -27.97 16.58
CA LEU A 579 7.63 -28.99 16.39
C LEU A 579 8.24 -29.46 17.71
N THR A 580 8.34 -28.62 18.73
CA THR A 580 8.79 -28.98 20.07
C THR A 580 7.80 -29.92 20.77
N LEU A 581 6.48 -29.65 20.61
CA LEU A 581 5.43 -30.44 21.23
C LEU A 581 4.94 -31.62 20.36
N GLY A 582 5.40 -31.71 19.11
CA GLY A 582 5.00 -32.76 18.17
C GLY A 582 3.51 -32.73 17.85
N LEU A 583 2.93 -31.56 17.63
CA LEU A 583 1.52 -31.37 17.34
C LEU A 583 1.29 -30.61 16.03
N ASP A 584 0.13 -30.79 15.45
CA ASP A 584 -0.37 -29.97 14.35
C ASP A 584 -1.24 -28.83 14.93
N ARG A 585 -0.78 -27.59 14.78
CA ARG A 585 -1.49 -26.39 15.28
C ARG A 585 -2.81 -26.11 14.56
N ASP A 586 -2.98 -26.64 13.34
CA ASP A 586 -4.20 -26.47 12.55
C ASP A 586 -5.26 -27.54 12.90
N SER A 587 -4.90 -28.54 13.73
CA SER A 587 -5.85 -29.54 14.19
C SER A 587 -6.80 -28.98 15.25
N GLY A 588 -8.11 -29.00 14.99
CA GLY A 588 -9.12 -28.51 15.93
C GLY A 588 -9.15 -29.19 17.31
N ILE A 589 -8.49 -30.35 17.45
CA ILE A 589 -8.44 -31.13 18.69
C ILE A 589 -7.17 -30.81 19.49
N VAL A 590 -6.00 -30.98 18.89
CA VAL A 590 -4.71 -30.84 19.59
C VAL A 590 -4.19 -29.40 19.63
N SER A 591 -4.69 -28.49 18.79
CA SER A 591 -4.30 -27.07 18.82
C SER A 591 -4.51 -26.40 20.19
N LYS A 592 -5.42 -26.92 21.00
CA LYS A 592 -5.70 -26.40 22.36
C LYS A 592 -4.49 -26.55 23.32
N ILE A 593 -3.55 -27.47 23.05
CA ILE A 593 -2.32 -27.62 23.82
C ILE A 593 -1.13 -26.89 23.20
N ALA A 594 -1.30 -26.32 22.00
CA ALA A 594 -0.30 -25.49 21.35
C ALA A 594 -0.20 -24.14 22.06
N ASN A 595 0.63 -24.06 23.09
CA ASN A 595 0.83 -22.85 23.87
C ASN A 595 2.31 -22.48 23.89
N GLU A 596 2.65 -21.34 23.32
CA GLU A 596 4.03 -20.82 23.24
C GLU A 596 4.62 -20.57 24.63
N ARG A 597 3.80 -20.40 25.68
CA ARG A 597 4.23 -20.30 27.09
C ARG A 597 4.64 -21.64 27.71
N ASN A 598 4.57 -22.74 26.97
CA ASN A 598 5.02 -24.05 27.46
C ASN A 598 6.47 -23.98 27.94
N PRO A 599 6.79 -24.57 29.14
CA PRO A 599 8.15 -24.52 29.66
C PRO A 599 9.22 -25.07 28.74
N ALA A 600 8.92 -26.11 27.93
CA ALA A 600 9.87 -26.65 26.95
C ALA A 600 10.22 -25.62 25.87
N VAL A 601 9.20 -24.91 25.34
CA VAL A 601 9.39 -23.87 24.34
C VAL A 601 10.16 -22.68 24.93
N LYS A 602 9.79 -22.20 26.12
CA LYS A 602 10.52 -21.15 26.84
C LYS A 602 11.99 -21.48 27.09
N LYS A 603 12.31 -22.73 27.46
CA LYS A 603 13.71 -23.17 27.63
C LYS A 603 14.49 -23.07 26.31
N MET A 604 13.93 -23.54 25.21
CA MET A 604 14.56 -23.44 23.90
C MET A 604 14.81 -21.98 23.48
N ILE A 605 13.83 -21.12 23.70
CA ILE A 605 13.95 -19.69 23.39
C ILE A 605 15.02 -19.02 24.25
N ALA A 606 15.07 -19.30 25.54
CA ALA A 606 16.13 -18.80 26.43
C ALA A 606 17.53 -19.25 25.97
N GLU A 607 17.66 -20.52 25.56
CA GLU A 607 18.94 -21.05 25.08
C GLU A 607 19.41 -20.36 23.80
N ILE A 608 18.54 -20.21 22.80
CA ILE A 608 18.96 -19.54 21.55
C ILE A 608 19.26 -18.05 21.74
N ILE A 609 18.52 -17.32 22.60
CA ILE A 609 18.84 -15.95 22.95
C ILE A 609 20.25 -15.88 23.57
N LYS A 610 20.55 -16.74 24.52
CA LYS A 610 21.87 -16.83 25.16
C LYS A 610 22.97 -17.10 24.14
N LYS A 611 22.79 -18.07 23.25
CA LYS A 611 23.76 -18.44 22.19
C LYS A 611 24.03 -17.27 21.22
N CYS A 612 22.99 -16.60 20.76
CA CYS A 612 23.18 -15.44 19.88
C CYS A 612 23.94 -14.30 20.57
N LYS A 613 23.66 -14.04 21.85
CA LYS A 613 24.39 -13.03 22.64
C LYS A 613 25.87 -13.38 22.81
N GLU A 614 26.18 -14.66 23.16
CA GLU A 614 27.55 -15.14 23.29
C GLU A 614 28.36 -14.97 21.99
N LYS A 615 27.71 -15.11 20.84
CA LYS A 615 28.33 -14.96 19.51
C LYS A 615 28.25 -13.52 18.95
N ASN A 616 27.69 -12.57 19.68
CA ASN A 616 27.40 -11.19 19.19
C ASN A 616 26.59 -11.20 17.89
N LYS A 617 25.58 -12.04 17.80
CA LYS A 617 24.66 -12.16 16.67
C LYS A 617 23.28 -11.65 17.05
N TYR A 618 22.58 -11.05 16.07
CA TYR A 618 21.22 -10.56 16.25
C TYR A 618 20.28 -11.70 16.67
N ILE A 619 19.36 -11.39 17.58
CA ILE A 619 18.25 -12.25 17.97
C ILE A 619 16.98 -11.47 18.18
N GLY A 620 15.97 -11.76 17.35
CA GLY A 620 14.63 -11.22 17.47
C GLY A 620 13.58 -12.30 17.55
N ILE A 621 12.34 -11.91 17.80
CA ILE A 621 11.16 -12.76 17.71
C ILE A 621 10.11 -12.12 16.82
N CYS A 622 9.43 -12.92 15.98
CA CYS A 622 8.34 -12.47 15.14
C CYS A 622 7.06 -13.33 15.27
N GLY A 623 7.07 -14.26 16.22
CA GLY A 623 5.89 -15.06 16.55
C GLY A 623 4.81 -14.26 17.30
N GLN A 624 3.68 -14.92 17.53
CA GLN A 624 2.46 -14.29 18.05
C GLN A 624 2.51 -13.99 19.55
N ALA A 625 3.24 -14.80 20.33
CA ALA A 625 3.17 -14.79 21.79
C ALA A 625 3.40 -13.43 22.47
N PRO A 626 4.40 -12.60 22.09
CA PRO A 626 4.58 -11.31 22.75
C PRO A 626 3.46 -10.29 22.44
N SER A 627 2.71 -10.47 21.35
CA SER A 627 1.51 -9.69 21.05
C SER A 627 0.32 -10.10 21.91
N ASP A 628 0.16 -11.41 22.15
CA ASP A 628 -1.00 -11.96 22.83
C ASP A 628 -0.84 -11.98 24.37
N PHE A 629 0.40 -12.13 24.86
CA PHE A 629 0.67 -12.35 26.27
C PHE A 629 1.70 -11.35 26.84
N PRO A 630 1.27 -10.39 27.67
CA PRO A 630 2.16 -9.43 28.34
C PRO A 630 3.32 -10.09 29.13
N ASP A 631 3.03 -11.15 29.87
CA ASP A 631 4.01 -11.92 30.64
C ASP A 631 5.10 -12.58 29.77
N TYR A 632 4.75 -12.83 28.50
CA TYR A 632 5.72 -13.37 27.55
C TYR A 632 6.69 -12.29 27.05
N ALA A 633 6.20 -11.08 26.80
CA ALA A 633 7.07 -9.96 26.47
C ALA A 633 8.04 -9.66 27.63
N GLU A 634 7.57 -9.67 28.89
CA GLU A 634 8.43 -9.51 30.07
C GLU A 634 9.50 -10.60 30.17
N PHE A 635 9.13 -11.85 29.93
CA PHE A 635 10.09 -12.98 29.88
C PHE A 635 11.18 -12.75 28.85
N LEU A 636 10.83 -12.31 27.62
CA LEU A 636 11.80 -12.05 26.57
C LEU A 636 12.77 -10.92 26.95
N VAL A 637 12.30 -9.88 27.58
CA VAL A 637 13.14 -8.78 28.13
C VAL A 637 14.11 -9.33 29.18
N GLU A 638 13.65 -10.18 30.09
CA GLU A 638 14.51 -10.84 31.10
C GLU A 638 15.62 -11.69 30.46
N GLN A 639 15.34 -12.37 29.35
CA GLN A 639 16.36 -13.11 28.62
C GLN A 639 17.30 -12.19 27.81
N GLY A 640 16.96 -10.91 27.66
CA GLY A 640 17.73 -9.91 26.94
C GLY A 640 17.65 -10.05 25.42
N ILE A 641 16.44 -10.31 24.90
CA ILE A 641 16.19 -10.32 23.46
C ILE A 641 16.48 -8.94 22.85
N GLU A 642 16.97 -8.89 21.61
CA GLU A 642 17.29 -7.61 20.96
C GLU A 642 16.06 -6.93 20.37
N SER A 643 15.14 -7.70 19.79
CA SER A 643 13.91 -7.13 19.21
C SER A 643 12.70 -8.05 19.36
N MET A 644 11.52 -7.41 19.41
CA MET A 644 10.21 -8.06 19.33
C MET A 644 9.40 -7.46 18.19
N SER A 645 9.03 -8.27 17.22
CA SER A 645 8.15 -7.87 16.13
C SER A 645 6.71 -8.25 16.44
N LEU A 646 5.84 -7.26 16.49
CA LEU A 646 4.49 -7.34 17.02
C LEU A 646 3.44 -7.07 15.96
N ASN A 647 2.22 -7.49 16.21
CA ASN A 647 1.08 -7.04 15.43
C ASN A 647 0.84 -5.53 15.65
N PRO A 648 0.43 -4.78 14.62
CA PRO A 648 0.28 -3.32 14.70
C PRO A 648 -0.58 -2.83 15.87
N ASP A 649 -1.65 -3.55 16.20
CA ASP A 649 -2.63 -3.21 17.24
C ASP A 649 -2.12 -3.41 18.68
N THR A 650 -1.01 -4.11 18.87
CA THR A 650 -0.44 -4.40 20.20
C THR A 650 0.80 -3.58 20.54
N ILE A 651 1.34 -2.84 19.57
CA ILE A 651 2.64 -2.14 19.67
C ILE A 651 2.69 -1.18 20.86
N ILE A 652 1.74 -0.26 20.96
CA ILE A 652 1.79 0.80 21.97
C ILE A 652 1.69 0.21 23.38
N LYS A 653 0.75 -0.70 23.59
CA LYS A 653 0.59 -1.42 24.86
C LYS A 653 1.84 -2.21 25.23
N THR A 654 2.45 -2.89 24.30
CA THR A 654 3.65 -3.71 24.58
C THR A 654 4.88 -2.83 24.83
N LEU A 655 4.99 -1.67 24.17
CA LEU A 655 6.03 -0.68 24.48
C LEU A 655 5.98 -0.22 25.95
N GLU A 656 4.80 0.06 26.48
CA GLU A 656 4.62 0.44 27.89
C GLU A 656 5.07 -0.69 28.82
N ILE A 657 4.64 -1.93 28.55
CA ILE A 657 5.01 -3.12 29.34
C ILE A 657 6.54 -3.35 29.33
N VAL A 658 7.16 -3.30 28.16
CA VAL A 658 8.60 -3.49 27.99
C VAL A 658 9.38 -2.39 28.73
N ALA A 659 8.97 -1.13 28.61
CA ALA A 659 9.60 -0.01 29.30
C ALA A 659 9.51 -0.12 30.83
N GLU A 660 8.36 -0.57 31.36
CA GLU A 660 8.21 -0.82 32.79
C GLU A 660 9.07 -1.98 33.28
N LYS A 661 9.20 -3.03 32.47
CA LYS A 661 10.04 -4.19 32.80
C LYS A 661 11.52 -3.82 32.80
N GLU A 662 11.97 -3.07 31.80
CA GLU A 662 13.37 -2.61 31.70
C GLU A 662 13.80 -1.69 32.85
N LYS A 663 12.85 -0.93 33.43
CA LYS A 663 13.14 -0.09 34.61
C LYS A 663 13.36 -0.93 35.89
N LYS A 664 12.85 -2.15 35.93
CA LYS A 664 12.96 -3.06 37.09
C LYS A 664 14.19 -3.97 37.04
N LEU A 665 14.83 -4.07 35.85
CA LEU A 665 16.08 -4.80 35.60
C LEU A 665 17.32 -3.88 35.72
#